data_45b29ca6a1f06e2ead572909c6a6a5f5
#
_entry.id   45b29ca6a1f06e2ead572909c6a6a5f5
#
_cell.length_a   1.000
_cell.length_b   1.000
_cell.length_c   1.000
_cell.angle_alpha   90.00
_cell.angle_beta   90.00
_cell.angle_gamma   90.00
#
_symmetry.space_group_name_H-M   'P 1'
#
loop_
_entity.id
_entity.type
_entity.pdbx_description
1 polymer ?
#
loop_
_entity_poly.entity_id
_entity_poly.type
_entity_poly.pdbx_seq_one_letter_code
_entity_poly.pdbx_strand_id
1 'polypeptide(L)'
;MKTILSILLLVTTFTAVLPAQREAVQFSVKSVADGDWTNPKTWQPQRLPKAGDRVLISSRTSVRFDAKTTPVIRLIQVAGTLRFARDRSTELNVCLLKVQAGNHCTERGFACDFNSLNTNGEPNAQPGKSLPTLEVGTQQNPIPAAHTARIRLHYLEGMDKKDAPALVCCSARMELHGSPLKRPWVKLGATCQPGDAKIVVNENVSDWRVGDEIIVTASKKVRNMGTYRDEEVGTEERIVKAIDGHSITLDKPLRLEHSGEGEFRSEVANLSRNVIVESADPDGVRGHTMYHRHSKGGISYARFAHLGKEGELGRYPIHFHLVGETMRGSAVLGVAVVDSHNRWVTIHGTQYLLVRDCVGYKSVGHGYFLENGSEVFNLLDRNLGVQAFNGPRLKDQELPFDPNDGAAFWWANGRNVLTRNVAVENAKYGFRYDCQKRSNFDSNLRVLMPDGSRKIVDIRTLAISRFEKNESHSEGLYSVALAGTEGVGPDLRHPHLIRDLKIWQTHYAFRAQLPTMLAENIQIDHAVYGIYRPWFENHVYRDLSIAATGSEPFNRGLDDKSMQHGSITVDGLAFSKLSYGGSMPLIQISANNVNGEAESHFRNVTVRGRDPKRPDRWPLMNLGGGPRFKPSTPKGVPYFIHDYFGPGKHAKVISSRAKDLLEDGNKYSQEKGLTGDESLATKVSGIDFPELLSPVDDLPPCT
;
A
#
# COMPACT_ATOMS: atom_id res chain seq x y z
N MET A 1 -28.59 72.73 9.27
CA MET A 1 -29.35 71.69 8.57
C MET A 1 -28.68 70.33 8.86
N LYS A 2 -29.32 69.53 9.73
CA LYS A 2 -28.83 68.16 10.12
C LYS A 2 -29.54 67.16 9.24
N THR A 3 -28.78 66.41 8.45
CA THR A 3 -29.31 65.34 7.64
C THR A 3 -29.13 63.99 8.41
N ILE A 4 -30.27 63.42 8.78
CA ILE A 4 -30.35 62.11 9.47
C ILE A 4 -30.25 61.00 8.37
N LEU A 5 -29.26 60.16 8.48
CA LEU A 5 -29.10 58.99 7.61
C LEU A 5 -29.68 57.74 8.32
N SER A 6 -30.84 57.30 7.86
CA SER A 6 -31.50 56.10 8.38
C SER A 6 -30.84 54.85 7.77
N ILE A 7 -30.17 54.04 8.59
CA ILE A 7 -29.64 52.73 8.19
C ILE A 7 -30.74 51.68 8.35
N LEU A 8 -31.18 51.14 7.25
CA LEU A 8 -32.13 50.02 7.17
C LEU A 8 -31.37 48.71 7.39
N LEU A 9 -31.55 48.08 8.55
CA LEU A 9 -30.96 46.77 8.86
C LEU A 9 -31.78 45.68 8.19
N LEU A 10 -31.26 45.10 7.13
CA LEU A 10 -31.84 43.91 6.47
C LEU A 10 -31.47 42.68 7.29
N VAL A 11 -32.38 42.17 8.10
CA VAL A 11 -32.25 40.89 8.79
C VAL A 11 -32.57 39.79 7.79
N THR A 12 -31.54 39.21 7.17
CA THR A 12 -31.68 37.96 6.40
C THR A 12 -31.77 36.79 7.39
N THR A 13 -32.96 36.27 7.58
CA THR A 13 -33.17 34.99 8.27
C THR A 13 -32.60 33.87 7.42
N PHE A 14 -31.42 33.37 7.76
CA PHE A 14 -30.94 32.10 7.28
C PHE A 14 -31.83 30.99 7.89
N THR A 15 -32.81 30.54 7.15
CA THR A 15 -33.46 29.26 7.42
C THR A 15 -32.44 28.18 7.14
N ALA A 16 -31.78 27.64 8.19
CA ALA A 16 -31.03 26.42 8.12
C ALA A 16 -31.98 25.32 7.62
N VAL A 17 -31.82 24.91 6.37
CA VAL A 17 -32.49 23.73 5.84
C VAL A 17 -31.88 22.56 6.60
N LEU A 18 -32.54 22.11 7.64
CA LEU A 18 -32.24 20.86 8.31
C LEU A 18 -32.30 19.76 7.23
N PRO A 19 -31.27 18.90 7.08
CA PRO A 19 -31.32 17.81 6.14
C PRO A 19 -32.55 16.97 6.49
N ALA A 20 -33.42 16.74 5.52
CA ALA A 20 -34.63 15.95 5.68
C ALA A 20 -34.29 14.66 6.44
N GLN A 21 -34.87 14.47 7.62
CA GLN A 21 -34.81 13.18 8.33
C GLN A 21 -35.40 12.13 7.41
N ARG A 22 -34.54 11.34 6.76
CA ARG A 22 -35.03 10.21 5.95
C ARG A 22 -35.71 9.24 6.89
N GLU A 23 -36.93 8.84 6.54
CA GLU A 23 -37.75 7.96 7.35
C GLU A 23 -37.04 6.64 7.64
N ALA A 24 -37.20 6.15 8.87
CA ALA A 24 -36.74 4.84 9.27
C ALA A 24 -37.39 3.75 8.44
N VAL A 25 -36.62 2.76 8.08
CA VAL A 25 -37.09 1.60 7.32
C VAL A 25 -38.16 0.84 8.12
N GLN A 26 -39.26 0.50 7.47
CA GLN A 26 -40.22 -0.48 8.00
C GLN A 26 -39.79 -1.89 7.60
N PHE A 27 -39.50 -2.74 8.59
CA PHE A 27 -39.13 -4.13 8.37
C PHE A 27 -40.32 -4.97 8.02
N SER A 28 -40.24 -5.71 6.92
CA SER A 28 -41.31 -6.64 6.46
C SER A 28 -41.24 -8.02 7.13
N VAL A 29 -40.07 -8.38 7.64
CA VAL A 29 -39.80 -9.67 8.34
C VAL A 29 -38.83 -9.41 9.48
N LYS A 30 -39.10 -10.00 10.66
CA LYS A 30 -38.25 -9.89 11.85
C LYS A 30 -38.04 -11.28 12.46
N SER A 31 -36.85 -11.55 12.97
CA SER A 31 -36.61 -12.74 13.78
C SER A 31 -37.25 -12.58 15.15
N VAL A 32 -37.94 -13.66 15.62
CA VAL A 32 -38.63 -13.70 16.92
C VAL A 32 -38.08 -14.78 17.83
N ALA A 33 -37.29 -15.70 17.30
CA ALA A 33 -36.65 -16.79 18.03
C ALA A 33 -35.28 -17.10 17.42
N ASP A 34 -34.44 -17.78 18.19
CA ASP A 34 -33.26 -18.44 17.67
C ASP A 34 -33.68 -19.58 16.74
N GLY A 35 -32.95 -19.77 15.65
CA GLY A 35 -33.26 -20.82 14.71
C GLY A 35 -32.58 -20.66 13.36
N ASP A 36 -32.90 -21.60 12.45
CA ASP A 36 -32.37 -21.57 11.09
C ASP A 36 -33.10 -20.54 10.23
N TRP A 37 -32.39 -19.97 9.28
CA TRP A 37 -32.95 -19.02 8.29
C TRP A 37 -34.08 -19.66 7.49
N THR A 38 -33.93 -20.94 7.17
CA THR A 38 -34.91 -21.71 6.39
C THR A 38 -36.10 -22.19 7.20
N ASN A 39 -36.16 -21.93 8.51
CA ASN A 39 -37.30 -22.31 9.36
C ASN A 39 -38.31 -21.16 9.48
N PRO A 40 -39.56 -21.28 8.97
CA PRO A 40 -40.56 -20.22 9.07
C PRO A 40 -40.87 -19.78 10.52
N LYS A 41 -40.70 -20.64 11.51
CA LYS A 41 -40.92 -20.31 12.93
C LYS A 41 -39.91 -19.32 13.50
N THR A 42 -38.76 -19.14 12.83
CA THR A 42 -37.78 -18.14 13.21
C THR A 42 -38.31 -16.71 12.98
N TRP A 43 -39.32 -16.55 12.13
CA TRP A 43 -39.72 -15.29 11.56
C TRP A 43 -41.14 -14.83 11.95
N GLN A 44 -41.34 -13.51 11.98
CA GLN A 44 -42.65 -12.88 12.03
C GLN A 44 -42.77 -11.89 10.83
N PRO A 45 -43.79 -12.07 9.97
CA PRO A 45 -44.75 -13.18 9.94
C PRO A 45 -44.06 -14.53 9.70
N GLN A 46 -44.70 -15.64 10.05
CA GLN A 46 -44.14 -17.00 9.90
C GLN A 46 -44.00 -17.41 8.42
N ARG A 47 -43.00 -16.84 7.78
CA ARG A 47 -42.59 -17.13 6.41
C ARG A 47 -41.09 -16.84 6.22
N LEU A 48 -40.49 -17.44 5.23
CA LEU A 48 -39.13 -17.11 4.83
C LEU A 48 -39.08 -15.72 4.24
N PRO A 49 -37.93 -15.00 4.42
CA PRO A 49 -37.63 -13.79 3.67
C PRO A 49 -37.66 -14.03 2.14
N LYS A 50 -38.29 -13.11 1.40
CA LYS A 50 -38.45 -13.16 -0.07
C LYS A 50 -37.82 -11.93 -0.75
N ALA A 51 -37.80 -11.94 -2.07
CA ALA A 51 -37.25 -10.84 -2.85
C ALA A 51 -37.83 -9.47 -2.43
N GLY A 52 -36.96 -8.49 -2.26
CA GLY A 52 -37.32 -7.13 -1.87
C GLY A 52 -37.63 -6.93 -0.39
N ASP A 53 -37.65 -7.96 0.44
CA ASP A 53 -37.90 -7.84 1.88
C ASP A 53 -36.82 -6.97 2.57
N ARG A 54 -37.27 -6.28 3.63
CA ARG A 54 -36.43 -5.64 4.64
C ARG A 54 -36.48 -6.48 5.91
N VAL A 55 -35.37 -7.11 6.23
CA VAL A 55 -35.26 -8.14 7.29
C VAL A 55 -34.53 -7.56 8.50
N LEU A 56 -35.08 -7.77 9.69
CA LEU A 56 -34.43 -7.48 10.96
C LEU A 56 -34.05 -8.77 11.69
N ILE A 57 -32.75 -8.97 11.92
CA ILE A 57 -32.31 -9.93 12.94
C ILE A 57 -32.35 -9.20 14.29
N SER A 58 -33.34 -9.51 15.11
CA SER A 58 -33.62 -8.77 16.34
C SER A 58 -32.53 -8.93 17.39
N SER A 59 -32.37 -7.95 18.26
CA SER A 59 -31.21 -7.81 19.20
C SER A 59 -31.04 -8.97 20.20
N ARG A 60 -31.99 -9.85 20.33
CA ARG A 60 -31.94 -11.00 21.26
C ARG A 60 -32.00 -12.33 20.55
N THR A 61 -31.91 -12.33 19.23
CA THR A 61 -32.01 -13.55 18.43
C THR A 61 -30.72 -13.88 17.72
N SER A 62 -30.47 -15.18 17.59
CA SER A 62 -29.36 -15.74 16.82
C SER A 62 -29.96 -16.57 15.68
N VAL A 63 -29.75 -16.11 14.45
CA VAL A 63 -30.22 -16.81 13.25
C VAL A 63 -29.01 -17.48 12.57
N ARG A 64 -29.14 -18.82 12.41
CA ARG A 64 -28.20 -19.60 11.63
C ARG A 64 -28.58 -19.51 10.15
N PHE A 65 -27.70 -18.94 9.33
CA PHE A 65 -27.93 -18.85 7.91
C PHE A 65 -27.53 -20.17 7.22
N ASP A 66 -28.52 -20.97 6.87
CA ASP A 66 -28.38 -22.32 6.32
C ASP A 66 -28.93 -22.46 4.89
N ALA A 67 -29.32 -21.34 4.26
CA ALA A 67 -29.89 -21.36 2.92
C ALA A 67 -28.82 -21.64 1.86
N LYS A 68 -29.09 -22.57 0.93
CA LYS A 68 -28.22 -22.82 -0.23
C LYS A 68 -28.07 -21.56 -1.11
N THR A 69 -29.17 -20.84 -1.30
CA THR A 69 -29.22 -19.51 -1.93
C THR A 69 -30.49 -18.80 -1.47
N THR A 70 -30.48 -17.49 -1.46
CA THR A 70 -31.68 -16.67 -1.19
C THR A 70 -32.12 -15.91 -2.44
N PRO A 71 -33.36 -15.49 -2.54
CA PRO A 71 -33.75 -14.41 -3.43
C PRO A 71 -33.01 -13.12 -3.00
N VAL A 72 -33.00 -12.09 -3.84
CA VAL A 72 -32.33 -10.82 -3.52
C VAL A 72 -33.11 -10.08 -2.42
N ILE A 73 -32.54 -10.02 -1.23
CA ILE A 73 -33.08 -9.28 -0.09
C ILE A 73 -32.68 -7.80 -0.22
N ARG A 74 -33.65 -6.90 -0.06
CA ARG A 74 -33.36 -5.46 -0.20
C ARG A 74 -32.47 -4.92 0.91
N LEU A 75 -32.81 -5.27 2.16
CA LEU A 75 -32.06 -4.85 3.33
C LEU A 75 -32.06 -5.94 4.40
N ILE A 76 -30.93 -6.17 5.01
CA ILE A 76 -30.83 -6.93 6.27
C ILE A 76 -30.17 -6.04 7.31
N GLN A 77 -30.84 -5.78 8.42
CA GLN A 77 -30.19 -5.26 9.62
C GLN A 77 -29.96 -6.37 10.62
N VAL A 78 -28.71 -6.53 11.04
CA VAL A 78 -28.31 -7.47 12.09
C VAL A 78 -28.13 -6.66 13.38
N ALA A 79 -29.16 -6.69 14.25
CA ALA A 79 -29.08 -6.13 15.61
C ALA A 79 -28.84 -7.24 16.67
N GLY A 80 -29.01 -8.50 16.30
CA GLY A 80 -28.65 -9.71 17.04
C GLY A 80 -27.42 -10.39 16.42
N THR A 81 -27.56 -11.70 16.16
CA THR A 81 -26.49 -12.49 15.53
C THR A 81 -26.99 -13.16 14.26
N LEU A 82 -26.26 -12.98 13.17
CA LEU A 82 -26.41 -13.76 11.93
C LEU A 82 -25.16 -14.59 11.74
N ARG A 83 -25.29 -15.93 11.85
CA ARG A 83 -24.17 -16.88 11.77
C ARG A 83 -24.34 -17.80 10.58
N PHE A 84 -23.37 -17.87 9.69
CA PHE A 84 -23.38 -18.77 8.54
C PHE A 84 -23.14 -20.22 8.96
N ALA A 85 -23.90 -21.15 8.33
CA ALA A 85 -23.72 -22.58 8.51
C ALA A 85 -22.32 -23.00 8.04
N ARG A 86 -21.67 -23.90 8.79
CA ARG A 86 -20.34 -24.43 8.49
C ARG A 86 -20.37 -25.85 7.93
N ASP A 87 -21.54 -26.49 7.92
CA ASP A 87 -21.77 -27.87 7.48
C ASP A 87 -22.31 -27.97 6.04
N ARG A 88 -22.43 -26.85 5.36
CA ARG A 88 -22.93 -26.76 3.98
C ARG A 88 -22.51 -25.49 3.28
N SER A 89 -22.60 -25.50 1.96
CA SER A 89 -22.41 -24.28 1.16
C SER A 89 -23.65 -23.39 1.22
N THR A 90 -23.43 -22.08 1.34
CA THR A 90 -24.49 -21.07 1.53
C THR A 90 -24.24 -19.86 0.64
N GLU A 91 -25.32 -19.24 0.15
CA GLU A 91 -25.26 -18.00 -0.65
C GLU A 91 -26.34 -17.02 -0.20
N LEU A 92 -25.92 -15.86 0.30
CA LEU A 92 -26.78 -14.74 0.65
C LEU A 92 -26.76 -13.71 -0.46
N ASN A 93 -27.89 -13.48 -1.13
CA ASN A 93 -28.10 -12.42 -2.10
C ASN A 93 -28.77 -11.22 -1.41
N VAL A 94 -28.09 -10.08 -1.34
CA VAL A 94 -28.57 -8.91 -0.59
C VAL A 94 -28.11 -7.62 -1.26
N CYS A 95 -28.94 -6.56 -1.16
CA CYS A 95 -28.49 -5.24 -1.59
C CYS A 95 -27.75 -4.51 -0.47
N LEU A 96 -28.33 -4.40 0.71
CA LEU A 96 -27.70 -3.74 1.85
C LEU A 96 -27.73 -4.62 3.10
N LEU A 97 -26.54 -4.93 3.63
CA LEU A 97 -26.38 -5.67 4.89
C LEU A 97 -25.71 -4.75 5.92
N LYS A 98 -26.46 -4.39 6.98
CA LYS A 98 -25.97 -3.52 8.06
C LYS A 98 -25.89 -4.30 9.36
N VAL A 99 -24.74 -4.28 10.00
CA VAL A 99 -24.52 -4.87 11.32
C VAL A 99 -24.40 -3.73 12.32
N GLN A 100 -25.46 -3.48 13.08
CA GLN A 100 -25.51 -2.36 14.03
C GLN A 100 -26.59 -2.59 15.08
N ALA A 101 -26.46 -1.94 16.24
CA ALA A 101 -27.44 -2.02 17.32
C ALA A 101 -28.75 -1.29 17.00
N GLY A 102 -29.83 -1.68 17.71
CA GLY A 102 -31.13 -1.01 17.64
C GLY A 102 -32.03 -1.54 16.53
N ASN A 103 -33.26 -1.00 16.50
CA ASN A 103 -34.29 -1.39 15.52
C ASN A 103 -34.55 -0.26 14.49
N HIS A 104 -33.78 0.80 14.54
CA HIS A 104 -33.88 1.93 13.63
C HIS A 104 -32.80 1.79 12.56
N CYS A 105 -33.21 1.80 11.30
CA CYS A 105 -32.31 1.64 10.17
C CYS A 105 -32.72 2.56 9.03
N THR A 106 -31.75 3.00 8.27
CA THR A 106 -31.95 3.70 6.99
C THR A 106 -31.34 2.89 5.86
N GLU A 107 -31.71 3.17 4.61
CA GLU A 107 -31.09 2.55 3.43
C GLU A 107 -29.76 3.20 3.04
N ARG A 108 -29.05 3.86 3.98
CA ARG A 108 -27.72 4.39 3.76
C ARG A 108 -26.66 3.34 4.02
N GLY A 109 -25.86 3.06 3.02
CA GLY A 109 -24.81 2.05 3.07
C GLY A 109 -23.42 2.59 3.41
N PHE A 110 -23.29 3.84 3.84
CA PHE A 110 -22.01 4.43 4.23
C PHE A 110 -21.96 4.87 5.69
N ALA A 111 -23.03 5.43 6.21
CA ALA A 111 -23.07 5.98 7.56
C ALA A 111 -23.73 5.03 8.56
N CYS A 112 -23.26 5.06 9.80
CA CYS A 112 -24.00 4.47 10.93
C CYS A 112 -25.30 5.23 11.18
N ASP A 113 -26.36 4.55 11.54
CA ASP A 113 -27.60 5.21 11.94
C ASP A 113 -27.49 5.77 13.37
N PHE A 114 -28.14 6.90 13.63
CA PHE A 114 -27.94 7.74 14.82
C PHE A 114 -28.07 7.04 16.18
N ASN A 115 -28.80 5.94 16.27
CA ASN A 115 -29.04 5.23 17.54
C ASN A 115 -27.91 4.27 17.92
N SER A 116 -26.91 4.08 17.09
CA SER A 116 -25.75 3.24 17.38
C SER A 116 -24.61 3.97 18.09
N LEU A 117 -24.65 5.30 18.08
CA LEU A 117 -23.60 6.16 18.64
C LEU A 117 -24.20 7.21 19.59
N ASN A 118 -23.46 7.60 20.62
CA ASN A 118 -23.78 8.73 21.48
C ASN A 118 -23.44 10.08 20.76
N THR A 119 -23.74 11.19 21.42
CA THR A 119 -23.45 12.54 20.91
C THR A 119 -21.98 12.82 20.65
N ASN A 120 -21.08 12.03 21.28
CA ASN A 120 -19.63 12.12 21.08
C ASN A 120 -19.13 11.19 19.95
N GLY A 121 -20.03 10.50 19.25
CA GLY A 121 -19.69 9.53 18.21
C GLY A 121 -19.17 8.19 18.73
N GLU A 122 -19.31 7.92 20.03
CA GLU A 122 -18.95 6.66 20.66
C GLU A 122 -20.12 5.66 20.63
N PRO A 123 -19.85 4.34 20.72
CA PRO A 123 -20.91 3.36 20.76
C PRO A 123 -21.86 3.62 21.92
N ASN A 124 -23.18 3.60 21.65
CA ASN A 124 -24.20 3.48 22.68
C ASN A 124 -24.14 2.08 23.30
N ALA A 125 -22.95 1.70 23.80
CA ALA A 125 -22.75 0.42 24.44
C ALA A 125 -23.55 0.36 25.73
N GLN A 126 -24.57 -0.47 25.75
CA GLN A 126 -25.21 -0.81 27.01
C GLN A 126 -24.35 -1.87 27.70
N PRO A 127 -23.84 -1.62 28.91
CA PRO A 127 -23.07 -2.60 29.66
C PRO A 127 -23.85 -3.91 29.76
N GLY A 128 -23.19 -5.05 29.42
CA GLY A 128 -23.79 -6.39 29.53
C GLY A 128 -24.59 -6.89 28.32
N LYS A 129 -24.70 -6.13 27.21
CA LYS A 129 -25.31 -6.64 25.99
C LYS A 129 -24.24 -7.14 25.00
N SER A 130 -24.50 -8.29 24.36
CA SER A 130 -23.69 -8.79 23.26
C SER A 130 -23.73 -7.84 22.08
N LEU A 131 -22.58 -7.62 21.42
CA LEU A 131 -22.49 -6.82 20.19
C LEU A 131 -23.32 -7.47 19.07
N PRO A 132 -24.03 -6.71 18.23
CA PRO A 132 -24.55 -7.20 16.97
C PRO A 132 -23.44 -7.89 16.19
N THR A 133 -23.70 -9.05 15.65
CA THR A 133 -22.65 -9.89 15.08
C THR A 133 -23.06 -10.51 13.74
N LEU A 134 -22.24 -10.28 12.72
CA LEU A 134 -22.20 -11.10 11.52
C LEU A 134 -21.01 -12.06 11.64
N GLU A 135 -21.29 -13.37 11.57
CA GLU A 135 -20.29 -14.42 11.69
C GLU A 135 -20.32 -15.34 10.47
N VAL A 136 -19.31 -15.25 9.62
CA VAL A 136 -19.05 -16.17 8.51
C VAL A 136 -17.80 -16.97 8.86
N GLY A 137 -17.95 -17.92 9.77
CA GLY A 137 -16.87 -18.57 10.48
C GLY A 137 -16.21 -17.64 11.51
N THR A 138 -15.28 -18.19 12.28
CA THR A 138 -14.39 -17.47 13.19
C THR A 138 -12.95 -17.90 12.93
N GLN A 139 -11.98 -17.19 13.49
CA GLN A 139 -10.57 -17.55 13.34
C GLN A 139 -10.30 -18.99 13.84
N GLN A 140 -10.93 -19.39 14.95
CA GLN A 140 -10.79 -20.74 15.51
C GLN A 140 -11.65 -21.78 14.80
N ASN A 141 -12.75 -21.34 14.21
CA ASN A 141 -13.72 -22.20 13.53
C ASN A 141 -14.10 -21.61 12.16
N PRO A 142 -13.18 -21.60 11.17
CA PRO A 142 -13.45 -21.06 9.85
C PRO A 142 -14.48 -21.90 9.07
N ILE A 143 -15.01 -21.37 7.99
CA ILE A 143 -15.80 -22.16 7.03
C ILE A 143 -14.90 -23.28 6.49
N PRO A 144 -15.29 -24.56 6.64
CA PRO A 144 -14.49 -25.68 6.20
C PRO A 144 -14.25 -25.65 4.69
N ALA A 145 -13.12 -26.19 4.29
CA ALA A 145 -12.66 -26.20 2.91
C ALA A 145 -13.63 -26.88 1.90
N ALA A 146 -14.49 -27.80 2.37
CA ALA A 146 -15.49 -28.48 1.56
C ALA A 146 -16.72 -27.61 1.24
N HIS A 147 -16.87 -26.48 1.91
CA HIS A 147 -18.06 -25.62 1.80
C HIS A 147 -17.69 -24.20 1.42
N THR A 148 -18.58 -23.52 0.72
CA THR A 148 -18.45 -22.12 0.34
C THR A 148 -19.50 -21.29 1.06
N ALA A 149 -19.09 -20.18 1.67
CA ALA A 149 -20.01 -19.15 2.17
C ALA A 149 -19.86 -17.90 1.30
N ARG A 150 -20.94 -17.49 0.65
CA ARG A 150 -20.96 -16.36 -0.28
C ARG A 150 -21.93 -15.30 0.16
N ILE A 151 -21.49 -14.04 0.15
CA ILE A 151 -22.35 -12.85 0.24
C ILE A 151 -22.24 -12.15 -1.11
N ARG A 152 -23.34 -12.12 -1.85
CA ARG A 152 -23.43 -11.48 -3.17
C ARG A 152 -24.23 -10.21 -3.07
N LEU A 153 -23.58 -9.09 -3.40
CA LEU A 153 -24.13 -7.75 -3.28
C LEU A 153 -24.78 -7.33 -4.60
N HIS A 154 -26.11 -7.18 -4.59
CA HIS A 154 -26.92 -6.82 -5.73
C HIS A 154 -27.37 -5.37 -5.64
N TYR A 155 -27.23 -4.60 -6.70
CA TYR A 155 -27.89 -3.31 -6.79
C TYR A 155 -29.39 -3.50 -7.10
N LEU A 156 -30.24 -2.78 -6.40
CA LEU A 156 -31.67 -2.74 -6.66
C LEU A 156 -32.07 -1.33 -7.09
N GLU A 157 -32.84 -1.25 -8.16
CA GLU A 157 -33.30 0.01 -8.69
C GLU A 157 -34.06 0.84 -7.64
N GLY A 158 -33.85 2.16 -7.68
CA GLY A 158 -34.41 3.10 -6.70
C GLY A 158 -33.59 3.24 -5.40
N MET A 159 -32.52 2.45 -5.21
CA MET A 159 -31.54 2.73 -4.15
C MET A 159 -30.47 3.70 -4.60
N ASP A 160 -29.88 4.43 -3.67
CA ASP A 160 -28.79 5.35 -3.96
C ASP A 160 -27.54 4.55 -4.40
N LYS A 161 -27.08 4.80 -5.62
CA LYS A 161 -25.92 4.10 -6.20
C LYS A 161 -24.62 4.32 -5.42
N LYS A 162 -24.50 5.41 -4.67
CA LYS A 162 -23.33 5.68 -3.82
C LYS A 162 -23.38 4.87 -2.53
N ASP A 163 -24.57 4.66 -1.98
CA ASP A 163 -24.78 3.99 -0.69
C ASP A 163 -24.99 2.48 -0.84
N ALA A 164 -25.54 2.01 -1.96
CA ALA A 164 -25.86 0.61 -2.19
C ALA A 164 -25.29 0.10 -3.54
N PRO A 165 -24.96 -1.19 -3.67
CA PRO A 165 -25.01 -2.19 -2.63
C PRO A 165 -23.85 -2.06 -1.63
N ALA A 166 -24.02 -2.60 -0.39
CA ALA A 166 -22.99 -2.51 0.64
C ALA A 166 -23.13 -3.55 1.77
N LEU A 167 -21.99 -3.83 2.41
CA LEU A 167 -21.89 -4.56 3.69
C LEU A 167 -21.19 -3.65 4.71
N VAL A 168 -21.92 -3.20 5.74
CA VAL A 168 -21.44 -2.20 6.70
C VAL A 168 -21.59 -2.69 8.14
N CYS A 169 -20.48 -2.64 8.89
CA CYS A 169 -20.44 -2.95 10.30
C CYS A 169 -20.21 -1.65 11.10
N CYS A 170 -21.15 -1.28 11.97
CA CYS A 170 -21.13 -0.06 12.75
C CYS A 170 -21.12 -0.35 14.24
N SER A 171 -20.02 -0.06 14.95
CA SER A 171 -19.89 -0.33 16.40
C SER A 171 -20.36 -1.74 16.77
N ALA A 172 -20.06 -2.71 15.94
CA ALA A 172 -20.54 -4.07 15.98
C ALA A 172 -19.40 -5.05 15.69
N ARG A 173 -19.70 -6.32 15.51
CA ARG A 173 -18.72 -7.36 15.20
C ARG A 173 -18.98 -7.97 13.82
N MET A 174 -17.95 -8.06 13.02
CA MET A 174 -17.99 -8.76 11.73
C MET A 174 -16.79 -9.70 11.60
N GLU A 175 -17.06 -10.97 11.46
CA GLU A 175 -16.06 -12.04 11.33
C GLU A 175 -16.26 -12.74 9.97
N LEU A 176 -15.21 -12.78 9.15
CA LEU A 176 -15.23 -13.38 7.82
C LEU A 176 -14.01 -14.29 7.67
N HIS A 177 -14.17 -15.60 7.93
CA HIS A 177 -13.06 -16.54 8.04
C HIS A 177 -13.25 -17.78 7.18
N GLY A 178 -12.43 -17.86 6.11
CA GLY A 178 -12.34 -19.02 5.23
C GLY A 178 -11.27 -20.03 5.66
N SER A 179 -11.20 -21.11 4.92
CA SER A 179 -10.22 -22.18 5.14
C SER A 179 -8.79 -21.64 4.95
N PRO A 180 -7.88 -21.82 5.92
CA PRO A 180 -6.52 -21.35 5.85
C PRO A 180 -5.74 -21.94 4.67
N LEU A 181 -4.87 -21.13 4.08
CA LEU A 181 -3.80 -21.54 3.19
C LEU A 181 -2.46 -21.30 3.89
N LYS A 182 -1.53 -22.24 3.79
CA LYS A 182 -0.16 -22.08 4.33
C LYS A 182 0.54 -20.90 3.67
N ARG A 183 0.35 -20.77 2.36
CA ARG A 183 0.92 -19.71 1.53
C ARG A 183 -0.12 -19.24 0.52
N PRO A 184 -0.68 -18.05 0.67
CA PRO A 184 -1.53 -17.45 -0.37
C PRO A 184 -0.76 -17.12 -1.66
N TRP A 185 0.54 -16.86 -1.54
CA TRP A 185 1.44 -16.64 -2.67
C TRP A 185 2.86 -17.11 -2.34
N VAL A 186 3.61 -17.45 -3.38
CA VAL A 186 4.98 -17.98 -3.33
C VAL A 186 5.79 -17.41 -4.49
N LYS A 187 7.11 -17.60 -4.49
CA LYS A 187 7.97 -17.27 -5.64
C LYS A 187 8.07 -18.46 -6.60
N LEU A 188 8.35 -18.19 -7.88
CA LEU A 188 8.77 -19.23 -8.80
C LEU A 188 10.06 -19.92 -8.31
N GLY A 189 10.17 -21.21 -8.55
CA GLY A 189 11.34 -22.04 -8.26
C GLY A 189 12.24 -22.28 -9.48
N ALA A 190 11.71 -22.05 -10.68
CA ALA A 190 12.43 -22.11 -11.95
C ALA A 190 11.85 -21.09 -12.92
N THR A 191 12.69 -20.58 -13.82
CA THR A 191 12.26 -19.68 -14.90
C THR A 191 11.33 -20.43 -15.85
N CYS A 192 10.19 -19.79 -16.15
CA CYS A 192 9.22 -20.30 -17.11
C CYS A 192 9.40 -19.62 -18.46
N GLN A 193 9.26 -20.38 -19.53
CA GLN A 193 9.35 -19.90 -20.90
C GLN A 193 7.96 -19.79 -21.55
N PRO A 194 7.79 -18.96 -22.60
CA PRO A 194 6.59 -18.99 -23.42
C PRO A 194 6.32 -20.41 -23.95
N GLY A 195 5.10 -20.90 -23.73
CA GLY A 195 4.69 -22.26 -24.09
C GLY A 195 4.65 -23.25 -22.91
N ASP A 196 5.21 -22.89 -21.75
CA ASP A 196 5.17 -23.76 -20.57
C ASP A 196 3.74 -23.84 -19.99
N ALA A 197 3.21 -25.06 -19.90
CA ALA A 197 1.95 -25.37 -19.24
C ALA A 197 2.15 -25.95 -17.83
N LYS A 198 3.40 -26.06 -17.37
CA LYS A 198 3.78 -26.54 -16.05
C LYS A 198 4.80 -25.57 -15.46
N ILE A 199 4.57 -25.14 -14.24
CA ILE A 199 5.46 -24.23 -13.49
C ILE A 199 5.96 -24.90 -12.22
N VAL A 200 7.13 -24.47 -11.77
CA VAL A 200 7.72 -24.89 -10.49
C VAL A 200 7.76 -23.69 -9.54
N VAL A 201 7.31 -23.89 -8.31
CA VAL A 201 7.34 -22.89 -7.24
C VAL A 201 8.36 -23.26 -6.17
N ASN A 202 8.87 -22.26 -5.46
CA ASN A 202 9.94 -22.45 -4.47
C ASN A 202 9.46 -23.06 -3.14
N GLU A 203 8.16 -23.02 -2.86
CA GLU A 203 7.55 -23.58 -1.66
C GLU A 203 6.46 -24.60 -2.04
N ASN A 204 6.21 -25.58 -1.17
CA ASN A 204 5.16 -26.57 -1.38
C ASN A 204 3.76 -25.94 -1.24
N VAL A 205 2.92 -26.13 -2.24
CA VAL A 205 1.54 -25.57 -2.33
C VAL A 205 0.49 -26.67 -2.38
N SER A 206 0.72 -27.79 -1.75
CA SER A 206 -0.18 -28.95 -1.74
C SER A 206 -1.57 -28.67 -1.11
N ASP A 207 -1.73 -27.55 -0.41
CA ASP A 207 -3.00 -27.05 0.12
C ASP A 207 -3.81 -26.20 -0.88
N TRP A 208 -3.23 -25.85 -2.04
CA TRP A 208 -3.99 -25.28 -3.15
C TRP A 208 -4.80 -26.39 -3.85
N ARG A 209 -5.75 -26.03 -4.69
CA ARG A 209 -6.69 -26.98 -5.28
C ARG A 209 -6.74 -26.91 -6.79
N VAL A 210 -7.09 -28.03 -7.39
CA VAL A 210 -7.52 -28.06 -8.79
C VAL A 210 -8.74 -27.18 -8.94
N GLY A 211 -8.70 -26.29 -9.94
CA GLY A 211 -9.74 -25.27 -10.17
C GLY A 211 -9.46 -23.93 -9.52
N ASP A 212 -8.43 -23.80 -8.66
CA ASP A 212 -8.05 -22.48 -8.11
C ASP A 212 -7.59 -21.55 -9.23
N GLU A 213 -8.02 -20.30 -9.14
CA GLU A 213 -7.53 -19.19 -9.95
C GLU A 213 -6.19 -18.72 -9.38
N ILE A 214 -5.17 -18.62 -10.23
CA ILE A 214 -3.85 -18.12 -9.86
C ILE A 214 -3.37 -17.05 -10.84
N ILE A 215 -2.43 -16.25 -10.39
CA ILE A 215 -1.64 -15.36 -11.26
C ILE A 215 -0.16 -15.74 -11.18
N VAL A 216 0.54 -15.57 -12.31
CA VAL A 216 1.99 -15.57 -12.39
C VAL A 216 2.42 -14.16 -12.74
N THR A 217 3.20 -13.50 -11.87
CA THR A 217 3.49 -12.08 -12.00
C THR A 217 4.50 -11.77 -13.09
N ALA A 218 4.42 -10.57 -13.65
CA ALA A 218 5.36 -10.06 -14.64
C ALA A 218 6.80 -10.12 -14.14
N SER A 219 7.76 -10.31 -15.04
CA SER A 219 9.19 -10.21 -14.78
C SER A 219 9.92 -9.18 -15.64
N LYS A 220 9.19 -8.40 -16.39
CA LYS A 220 9.75 -7.32 -17.22
C LYS A 220 8.96 -6.04 -17.02
N LYS A 221 9.69 -4.92 -17.10
CA LYS A 221 9.08 -3.59 -17.03
C LYS A 221 8.09 -3.41 -18.16
N VAL A 222 6.93 -2.89 -17.85
CA VAL A 222 5.92 -2.49 -18.82
C VAL A 222 6.39 -1.23 -19.57
N ARG A 223 6.16 -1.19 -20.88
CA ARG A 223 6.69 -0.14 -21.75
C ARG A 223 5.99 1.21 -21.60
N ASN A 224 4.71 1.23 -21.28
CA ASN A 224 3.90 2.46 -21.22
C ASN A 224 3.69 2.94 -19.79
N MET A 225 4.30 4.10 -19.48
CA MET A 225 4.15 4.76 -18.20
C MET A 225 2.73 5.35 -18.08
N GLY A 226 1.90 4.74 -17.26
CA GLY A 226 0.70 5.40 -16.74
C GLY A 226 -0.64 5.14 -17.41
N THR A 227 -0.76 4.24 -18.37
CA THR A 227 -2.04 3.86 -18.95
C THR A 227 -2.21 2.35 -18.94
N TYR A 228 -2.69 1.84 -17.83
CA TYR A 228 -2.97 0.42 -17.69
C TYR A 228 -4.46 0.16 -17.73
N ARG A 229 -4.95 -0.16 -18.85
CA ARG A 229 -6.16 -0.97 -19.06
C ARG A 229 -5.96 -1.91 -20.25
N ASP A 230 -4.74 -1.95 -20.79
CA ASP A 230 -4.47 -2.55 -22.09
C ASP A 230 -3.78 -3.91 -22.02
N GLU A 231 -3.89 -4.64 -23.10
CA GLU A 231 -3.50 -6.02 -23.37
C GLU A 231 -1.99 -6.32 -23.24
N GLU A 232 -1.17 -5.35 -22.88
CA GLU A 232 0.30 -5.47 -22.77
C GLU A 232 0.81 -5.78 -21.35
N VAL A 233 -0.08 -6.16 -20.42
CA VAL A 233 0.33 -6.54 -19.06
C VAL A 233 1.11 -7.85 -19.06
N GLY A 234 2.13 -7.92 -18.18
CA GLY A 234 3.01 -9.09 -18.08
C GLY A 234 2.51 -10.17 -17.13
N THR A 235 1.63 -9.83 -16.19
CA THR A 235 1.02 -10.80 -15.26
C THR A 235 -0.03 -11.65 -15.97
N GLU A 236 0.03 -12.97 -15.79
CA GLU A 236 -0.84 -13.92 -16.48
C GLU A 236 -1.76 -14.67 -15.51
N GLU A 237 -3.07 -14.69 -15.81
CA GLU A 237 -4.09 -15.46 -15.07
C GLU A 237 -4.16 -16.90 -15.59
N ARG A 238 -4.23 -17.86 -14.68
CA ARG A 238 -4.31 -19.30 -14.98
C ARG A 238 -5.22 -20.02 -14.00
N ILE A 239 -5.69 -21.19 -14.42
CA ILE A 239 -6.42 -22.12 -13.55
C ILE A 239 -5.54 -23.33 -13.28
N VAL A 240 -5.49 -23.74 -12.04
CA VAL A 240 -4.77 -24.94 -11.62
C VAL A 240 -5.46 -26.20 -12.14
N LYS A 241 -4.74 -27.05 -12.88
CA LYS A 241 -5.22 -28.35 -13.39
C LYS A 241 -4.70 -29.54 -12.60
N ALA A 242 -3.48 -29.44 -12.07
CA ALA A 242 -2.92 -30.44 -11.20
C ALA A 242 -1.85 -29.82 -10.30
N ILE A 243 -1.62 -30.41 -9.14
CA ILE A 243 -0.57 -30.00 -8.19
C ILE A 243 0.19 -31.25 -7.76
N ASP A 244 1.51 -31.17 -7.79
CA ASP A 244 2.42 -32.19 -7.29
C ASP A 244 3.55 -31.49 -6.52
N GLY A 245 3.34 -31.30 -5.21
CA GLY A 245 4.29 -30.62 -4.31
C GLY A 245 4.60 -29.19 -4.73
N HIS A 246 5.73 -29.00 -5.39
CA HIS A 246 6.21 -27.72 -5.91
C HIS A 246 5.78 -27.46 -7.37
N SER A 247 5.09 -28.39 -7.99
CA SER A 247 4.78 -28.33 -9.41
C SER A 247 3.31 -28.09 -9.63
N ILE A 248 2.97 -27.12 -10.48
CA ILE A 248 1.61 -26.76 -10.83
C ILE A 248 1.42 -26.92 -12.34
N THR A 249 0.42 -27.70 -12.75
CA THR A 249 -0.01 -27.77 -14.14
C THR A 249 -1.12 -26.74 -14.36
N LEU A 250 -1.00 -25.96 -15.41
CA LEU A 250 -1.89 -24.88 -15.79
C LEU A 250 -2.96 -25.32 -16.81
N ASP A 251 -4.07 -24.59 -16.88
CA ASP A 251 -5.14 -24.80 -17.87
C ASP A 251 -4.70 -24.48 -19.29
N LYS A 252 -3.78 -23.54 -19.45
CA LYS A 252 -3.18 -23.12 -20.74
C LYS A 252 -1.73 -22.68 -20.53
N PRO A 253 -0.89 -22.79 -21.60
CA PRO A 253 0.49 -22.36 -21.54
C PRO A 253 0.67 -20.89 -21.19
N LEU A 254 1.81 -20.56 -20.57
CA LEU A 254 2.24 -19.17 -20.40
C LEU A 254 2.59 -18.54 -21.76
N ARG A 255 2.30 -17.28 -21.91
CA ARG A 255 2.62 -16.49 -23.12
C ARG A 255 3.97 -15.80 -23.02
N LEU A 256 4.41 -15.53 -21.82
CA LEU A 256 5.57 -14.72 -21.52
C LEU A 256 6.58 -15.51 -20.68
N GLU A 257 7.81 -15.01 -20.68
CA GLU A 257 8.85 -15.49 -19.78
C GLU A 257 8.61 -14.90 -18.37
N HIS A 258 8.74 -15.75 -17.35
CA HIS A 258 8.68 -15.37 -15.94
C HIS A 258 9.93 -15.84 -15.21
N SER A 259 10.64 -14.90 -14.58
CA SER A 259 11.90 -15.18 -13.89
C SER A 259 11.68 -16.02 -12.63
N GLY A 260 12.41 -17.12 -12.49
CA GLY A 260 12.30 -18.03 -11.35
C GLY A 260 13.64 -18.46 -10.75
N GLU A 261 14.75 -17.85 -11.20
CA GLU A 261 16.10 -18.19 -10.75
C GLU A 261 16.80 -17.00 -10.09
N GLY A 262 17.84 -17.31 -9.29
CA GLY A 262 18.63 -16.28 -8.60
C GLY A 262 17.83 -15.55 -7.51
N GLU A 263 18.14 -14.28 -7.33
CA GLU A 263 17.57 -13.42 -6.27
C GLU A 263 16.27 -12.72 -6.71
N PHE A 264 16.06 -12.51 -8.01
CA PHE A 264 14.97 -11.73 -8.60
C PHE A 264 13.98 -12.67 -9.29
N ARG A 265 12.90 -13.01 -8.58
CA ARG A 265 11.92 -14.03 -9.00
C ARG A 265 10.51 -13.48 -8.98
N SER A 266 9.72 -13.85 -9.97
CA SER A 266 8.29 -13.59 -10.04
C SER A 266 7.51 -14.41 -9.00
N GLU A 267 6.31 -13.97 -8.70
CA GLU A 267 5.38 -14.59 -7.76
C GLU A 267 4.34 -15.43 -8.49
N VAL A 268 3.85 -16.44 -7.76
CA VAL A 268 2.61 -17.16 -8.09
C VAL A 268 1.65 -16.98 -6.94
N ALA A 269 0.46 -16.41 -7.20
CA ALA A 269 -0.51 -16.13 -6.15
C ALA A 269 -1.84 -16.81 -6.41
N ASN A 270 -2.39 -17.43 -5.37
CA ASN A 270 -3.71 -18.05 -5.38
C ASN A 270 -4.77 -17.00 -5.02
N LEU A 271 -5.74 -16.79 -5.90
CA LEU A 271 -6.84 -15.82 -5.76
C LEU A 271 -8.12 -16.45 -5.22
N SER A 272 -8.20 -17.78 -5.13
CA SER A 272 -9.40 -18.52 -4.71
C SER A 272 -9.49 -18.60 -3.20
N ARG A 273 -10.70 -18.41 -2.68
CA ARG A 273 -11.07 -18.58 -1.27
C ARG A 273 -12.49 -19.14 -1.18
N ASN A 274 -12.83 -19.74 -0.05
CA ASN A 274 -14.15 -20.33 0.15
C ASN A 274 -15.12 -19.45 0.96
N VAL A 275 -14.67 -18.33 1.51
CA VAL A 275 -15.52 -17.22 1.95
C VAL A 275 -15.41 -16.11 0.92
N ILE A 276 -16.53 -15.70 0.34
CA ILE A 276 -16.55 -14.78 -0.81
C ILE A 276 -17.54 -13.65 -0.53
N VAL A 277 -17.08 -12.42 -0.72
CA VAL A 277 -17.91 -11.21 -0.78
C VAL A 277 -17.70 -10.58 -2.16
N GLU A 278 -18.75 -10.48 -2.95
CA GLU A 278 -18.63 -10.02 -4.34
C GLU A 278 -19.80 -9.15 -4.78
N SER A 279 -19.60 -8.32 -5.79
CA SER A 279 -20.69 -7.70 -6.53
C SER A 279 -21.34 -8.73 -7.47
N ALA A 280 -22.66 -8.73 -7.52
CA ALA A 280 -23.40 -9.65 -8.39
C ALA A 280 -23.25 -9.31 -9.87
N ASP A 281 -23.06 -8.03 -10.18
CA ASP A 281 -22.84 -7.50 -11.51
C ASP A 281 -21.51 -6.74 -11.53
N PRO A 282 -20.44 -7.34 -12.06
CA PRO A 282 -19.12 -6.69 -12.16
C PRO A 282 -19.11 -5.43 -13.04
N ASP A 283 -19.97 -5.36 -14.04
CA ASP A 283 -20.05 -4.24 -15.00
C ASP A 283 -21.09 -3.19 -14.59
N GLY A 284 -21.91 -3.50 -13.61
CA GLY A 284 -22.95 -2.63 -13.09
C GLY A 284 -22.52 -1.82 -11.86
N VAL A 285 -23.48 -1.58 -10.95
CA VAL A 285 -23.23 -0.85 -9.70
C VAL A 285 -22.56 -1.78 -8.70
N ARG A 286 -21.25 -1.61 -8.51
CA ARG A 286 -20.45 -2.42 -7.59
C ARG A 286 -20.75 -2.12 -6.13
N GLY A 287 -20.54 -3.09 -5.26
CA GLY A 287 -20.66 -2.96 -3.82
C GLY A 287 -19.38 -2.47 -3.15
N HIS A 288 -19.50 -2.19 -1.85
CA HIS A 288 -18.37 -1.91 -0.97
C HIS A 288 -18.57 -2.53 0.40
N THR A 289 -17.49 -2.67 1.19
CA THR A 289 -17.59 -3.13 2.57
C THR A 289 -16.89 -2.19 3.53
N MET A 290 -17.36 -2.13 4.79
CA MET A 290 -16.81 -1.19 5.75
C MET A 290 -16.93 -1.68 7.20
N TYR A 291 -15.81 -1.64 7.91
CA TYR A 291 -15.77 -1.57 9.36
C TYR A 291 -15.78 -0.10 9.75
N HIS A 292 -16.85 0.35 10.39
CA HIS A 292 -17.05 1.75 10.72
C HIS A 292 -17.05 1.94 12.24
N ARG A 293 -16.35 2.97 12.72
CA ARG A 293 -16.27 3.43 14.12
C ARG A 293 -16.40 2.30 15.15
N HIS A 294 -15.39 2.11 15.97
CA HIS A 294 -15.38 1.15 17.08
C HIS A 294 -15.81 -0.29 16.74
N SER A 295 -15.91 -0.64 15.47
CA SER A 295 -16.20 -2.01 15.04
C SER A 295 -15.08 -2.95 15.44
N LYS A 296 -15.42 -4.23 15.61
CA LYS A 296 -14.50 -5.31 15.96
C LYS A 296 -14.65 -6.48 15.01
N GLY A 297 -13.69 -7.40 15.03
CA GLY A 297 -13.69 -8.60 14.24
C GLY A 297 -12.46 -8.73 13.38
N GLY A 298 -12.45 -9.70 12.47
CA GLY A 298 -11.32 -9.98 11.62
C GLY A 298 -11.74 -10.60 10.29
N ILE A 299 -10.78 -10.61 9.37
CA ILE A 299 -10.95 -11.22 8.06
C ILE A 299 -9.78 -12.18 7.83
N SER A 300 -10.05 -13.45 7.58
CA SER A 300 -9.00 -14.36 7.17
C SER A 300 -9.42 -15.27 6.03
N TYR A 301 -8.53 -15.41 5.05
CA TYR A 301 -8.73 -16.30 3.90
C TYR A 301 -10.10 -16.13 3.23
N ALA A 302 -10.51 -14.88 3.05
CA ALA A 302 -11.70 -14.48 2.30
C ALA A 302 -11.31 -13.85 0.96
N ARG A 303 -12.21 -13.92 -0.03
CA ARG A 303 -12.09 -13.25 -1.33
C ARG A 303 -13.09 -12.10 -1.39
N PHE A 304 -12.60 -10.94 -1.78
CA PHE A 304 -13.39 -9.76 -2.10
C PHE A 304 -13.23 -9.51 -3.60
N ALA A 305 -14.29 -9.69 -4.39
CA ALA A 305 -14.21 -9.63 -5.84
C ALA A 305 -15.19 -8.63 -6.43
N HIS A 306 -14.73 -7.89 -7.46
CA HIS A 306 -15.58 -6.96 -8.21
C HIS A 306 -16.23 -5.88 -7.34
N LEU A 307 -15.53 -5.44 -6.30
CA LEU A 307 -16.01 -4.43 -5.37
C LEU A 307 -15.33 -3.08 -5.61
N GLY A 308 -15.76 -2.06 -4.85
CA GLY A 308 -15.28 -0.69 -4.99
C GLY A 308 -16.07 0.09 -6.03
N LYS A 309 -16.32 1.37 -5.74
CA LYS A 309 -17.02 2.29 -6.65
C LYS A 309 -16.05 3.33 -7.17
N GLU A 310 -15.76 3.29 -8.47
CA GLU A 310 -14.83 4.21 -9.11
C GLU A 310 -15.24 5.67 -8.89
N GLY A 311 -14.29 6.52 -8.49
CA GLY A 311 -14.51 7.95 -8.24
C GLY A 311 -15.25 8.30 -6.95
N GLU A 312 -15.73 7.32 -6.17
CA GLU A 312 -16.49 7.55 -4.95
C GLU A 312 -15.64 7.34 -3.70
N LEU A 313 -15.34 8.42 -2.98
CA LEU A 313 -14.56 8.39 -1.74
C LEU A 313 -15.22 7.46 -0.69
N GLY A 314 -14.41 6.63 -0.03
CA GLY A 314 -14.85 5.75 1.05
C GLY A 314 -15.55 4.46 0.60
N ARG A 315 -15.80 4.23 -0.70
CA ARG A 315 -16.50 3.05 -1.23
C ARG A 315 -15.49 2.03 -1.77
N TYR A 316 -14.79 1.35 -0.84
CA TYR A 316 -13.70 0.43 -1.11
C TYR A 316 -14.09 -1.02 -0.85
N PRO A 317 -13.40 -2.03 -1.42
CA PRO A 317 -13.65 -3.44 -1.09
C PRO A 317 -13.53 -3.74 0.39
N ILE A 318 -12.45 -3.27 1.04
CA ILE A 318 -12.23 -3.39 2.48
C ILE A 318 -11.86 -2.02 3.02
N HIS A 319 -12.69 -1.48 3.89
CA HIS A 319 -12.50 -0.16 4.47
C HIS A 319 -12.60 -0.20 5.99
N PHE A 320 -11.51 0.13 6.68
CA PHE A 320 -11.51 0.40 8.11
C PHE A 320 -11.64 1.90 8.32
N HIS A 321 -12.83 2.37 8.64
CA HIS A 321 -13.19 3.80 8.67
C HIS A 321 -13.37 4.31 10.10
N LEU A 322 -12.40 5.07 10.59
CA LEU A 322 -12.42 5.69 11.93
C LEU A 322 -12.63 4.65 13.05
N VAL A 323 -12.04 3.46 12.90
CA VAL A 323 -12.23 2.36 13.84
C VAL A 323 -11.45 2.58 15.15
N GLY A 324 -10.45 3.45 15.13
CA GLY A 324 -9.61 3.72 16.29
C GLY A 324 -8.72 2.52 16.60
N GLU A 325 -8.66 2.13 17.87
CA GLU A 325 -7.79 1.05 18.37
C GLU A 325 -8.54 -0.28 18.57
N THR A 326 -9.81 -0.36 18.18
CA THR A 326 -10.65 -1.54 18.47
C THR A 326 -10.27 -2.76 17.64
N MET A 327 -9.40 -2.59 16.64
CA MET A 327 -8.82 -3.68 15.83
C MET A 327 -7.50 -4.24 16.42
N ARG A 328 -7.06 -3.74 17.57
CA ARG A 328 -5.88 -4.32 18.24
C ARG A 328 -6.10 -5.81 18.54
N GLY A 329 -5.19 -6.66 18.08
CA GLY A 329 -5.33 -8.12 18.15
C GLY A 329 -6.16 -8.75 17.03
N SER A 330 -6.72 -7.96 16.12
CA SER A 330 -7.41 -8.44 14.92
C SER A 330 -6.51 -8.40 13.69
N ALA A 331 -6.83 -9.21 12.69
CA ALA A 331 -6.03 -9.30 11.47
C ALA A 331 -6.89 -9.34 10.20
N VAL A 332 -6.31 -8.84 9.12
CA VAL A 332 -6.66 -9.15 7.73
C VAL A 332 -5.59 -10.11 7.23
N LEU A 333 -5.90 -11.39 7.17
CA LEU A 333 -4.94 -12.46 6.96
C LEU A 333 -5.26 -13.29 5.73
N GLY A 334 -4.33 -13.41 4.79
CA GLY A 334 -4.45 -14.30 3.64
C GLY A 334 -5.61 -13.97 2.68
N VAL A 335 -6.08 -12.75 2.70
CA VAL A 335 -7.22 -12.26 1.89
C VAL A 335 -6.81 -12.06 0.43
N ALA A 336 -7.70 -12.35 -0.50
CA ALA A 336 -7.57 -11.98 -1.90
C ALA A 336 -8.58 -10.86 -2.24
N VAL A 337 -8.10 -9.70 -2.71
CA VAL A 337 -8.94 -8.62 -3.26
C VAL A 337 -8.69 -8.57 -4.76
N VAL A 338 -9.73 -8.86 -5.55
CA VAL A 338 -9.58 -9.09 -6.99
C VAL A 338 -10.51 -8.16 -7.76
N ASP A 339 -9.98 -7.50 -8.77
CA ASP A 339 -10.73 -6.62 -9.67
C ASP A 339 -11.55 -5.56 -8.92
N SER A 340 -10.85 -4.69 -8.21
CA SER A 340 -11.46 -3.56 -7.51
C SER A 340 -11.59 -2.33 -8.41
N HIS A 341 -12.72 -1.67 -8.36
CA HIS A 341 -12.89 -0.37 -8.98
C HIS A 341 -12.58 0.81 -8.04
N ASN A 342 -12.00 0.54 -6.86
CA ASN A 342 -11.49 1.58 -5.97
C ASN A 342 -10.64 0.96 -4.86
N ARG A 343 -9.28 1.02 -5.00
CA ARG A 343 -8.33 0.52 -4.01
C ARG A 343 -8.50 -0.98 -3.67
N TRP A 344 -7.75 -1.51 -2.70
CA TRP A 344 -7.95 -2.87 -2.15
C TRP A 344 -8.34 -2.82 -0.69
N VAL A 345 -7.40 -2.37 0.15
CA VAL A 345 -7.59 -2.24 1.60
C VAL A 345 -7.28 -0.80 1.98
N THR A 346 -8.27 -0.12 2.54
CA THR A 346 -8.10 1.25 3.04
C THR A 346 -8.17 1.26 4.55
N ILE A 347 -7.15 1.86 5.18
CA ILE A 347 -7.02 2.06 6.60
C ILE A 347 -7.16 3.55 6.85
N HIS A 348 -8.27 3.97 7.48
CA HIS A 348 -8.58 5.36 7.75
C HIS A 348 -8.82 5.57 9.25
N GLY A 349 -8.01 6.40 9.90
CA GLY A 349 -8.14 6.69 11.33
C GLY A 349 -8.15 5.43 12.22
N THR A 350 -7.40 4.40 11.82
CA THR A 350 -7.37 3.09 12.44
C THR A 350 -5.93 2.71 12.79
N GLN A 351 -5.73 2.19 14.00
CA GLN A 351 -4.43 1.86 14.55
C GLN A 351 -4.36 0.38 14.94
N TYR A 352 -3.12 -0.17 15.01
CA TYR A 352 -2.82 -1.54 15.43
C TYR A 352 -3.46 -2.64 14.57
N LEU A 353 -3.77 -2.35 13.32
CA LEU A 353 -4.28 -3.35 12.38
C LEU A 353 -3.11 -4.16 11.80
N LEU A 354 -3.25 -5.48 11.80
CA LEU A 354 -2.38 -6.40 11.06
C LEU A 354 -2.99 -6.72 9.70
N VAL A 355 -2.27 -6.44 8.62
CA VAL A 355 -2.59 -6.89 7.26
C VAL A 355 -1.45 -7.79 6.78
N ARG A 356 -1.70 -9.09 6.66
CA ARG A 356 -0.64 -10.07 6.36
C ARG A 356 -1.04 -11.10 5.33
N ASP A 357 -0.07 -11.51 4.51
CA ASP A 357 -0.22 -12.57 3.51
C ASP A 357 -1.37 -12.33 2.49
N CYS A 358 -1.78 -11.09 2.32
CA CYS A 358 -2.87 -10.72 1.42
C CYS A 358 -2.38 -10.55 -0.03
N VAL A 359 -3.28 -10.74 -0.97
CA VAL A 359 -3.07 -10.50 -2.40
C VAL A 359 -4.07 -9.47 -2.88
N GLY A 360 -3.57 -8.32 -3.35
CA GLY A 360 -4.34 -7.34 -4.10
C GLY A 360 -4.03 -7.48 -5.59
N TYR A 361 -5.04 -7.71 -6.41
CA TYR A 361 -4.89 -7.88 -7.85
C TYR A 361 -5.93 -7.07 -8.62
N LYS A 362 -5.45 -6.18 -9.44
CA LYS A 362 -6.21 -5.17 -10.20
C LYS A 362 -7.01 -4.23 -9.30
N SER A 363 -6.65 -2.97 -9.31
CA SER A 363 -7.45 -1.88 -8.72
C SER A 363 -7.45 -0.65 -9.61
N VAL A 364 -8.50 0.14 -9.51
CA VAL A 364 -8.51 1.52 -9.98
C VAL A 364 -8.09 2.42 -8.83
N GLY A 365 -7.02 3.19 -9.02
CA GLY A 365 -6.36 3.95 -7.95
C GLY A 365 -5.36 3.10 -7.17
N HIS A 366 -5.07 3.50 -5.93
CA HIS A 366 -4.10 2.80 -5.10
C HIS A 366 -4.56 1.41 -4.66
N GLY A 367 -3.64 0.62 -4.13
CA GLY A 367 -3.92 -0.70 -3.57
C GLY A 367 -4.16 -0.68 -2.06
N TYR A 368 -3.10 -0.94 -1.26
CA TYR A 368 -3.11 -0.80 0.19
C TYR A 368 -2.87 0.67 0.54
N PHE A 369 -3.82 1.28 1.21
CA PHE A 369 -3.86 2.73 1.37
C PHE A 369 -4.16 3.17 2.82
N LEU A 370 -3.30 4.03 3.39
CA LEU A 370 -3.49 4.69 4.67
C LEU A 370 -3.94 6.13 4.40
N GLU A 371 -5.17 6.48 4.78
CA GLU A 371 -5.96 7.52 4.11
C GLU A 371 -5.76 8.94 4.60
N ASN A 372 -5.46 9.19 5.90
CA ASN A 372 -5.43 10.58 6.41
C ASN A 372 -4.14 10.99 7.12
N GLY A 373 -3.16 10.10 7.26
CA GLY A 373 -1.88 10.37 7.92
C GLY A 373 -1.91 10.31 9.45
N SER A 374 -3.06 10.06 10.09
CA SER A 374 -3.13 9.84 11.54
C SER A 374 -2.97 8.37 11.94
N GLU A 375 -2.95 7.47 10.96
CA GLU A 375 -2.79 6.04 11.14
C GLU A 375 -1.36 5.73 11.60
N VAL A 376 -1.27 5.00 12.72
CA VAL A 376 0.02 4.57 13.29
C VAL A 376 -0.06 3.14 13.80
N PHE A 377 1.11 2.50 13.94
CA PHE A 377 1.28 1.16 14.50
C PHE A 377 0.54 0.06 13.72
N ASN A 378 0.18 0.32 12.46
CA ASN A 378 -0.33 -0.72 11.59
C ASN A 378 0.85 -1.50 11.00
N LEU A 379 0.67 -2.81 10.86
CA LEU A 379 1.66 -3.72 10.29
C LEU A 379 1.13 -4.31 8.98
N LEU A 380 1.76 -3.92 7.87
CA LEU A 380 1.55 -4.51 6.55
C LEU A 380 2.72 -5.46 6.27
N ASP A 381 2.48 -6.77 6.33
CA ASP A 381 3.54 -7.77 6.30
C ASP A 381 3.30 -8.85 5.27
N ARG A 382 4.24 -9.07 4.38
CA ARG A 382 4.21 -10.12 3.35
C ARG A 382 2.95 -10.06 2.47
N ASN A 383 2.51 -8.85 2.08
CA ASN A 383 1.41 -8.67 1.14
C ASN A 383 1.95 -8.55 -0.28
N LEU A 384 1.18 -9.02 -1.25
CA LEU A 384 1.45 -8.89 -2.67
C LEU A 384 0.46 -7.90 -3.29
N GLY A 385 0.96 -6.87 -3.97
CA GLY A 385 0.15 -5.87 -4.67
C GLY A 385 0.48 -5.83 -6.15
N VAL A 386 -0.48 -6.23 -6.99
CA VAL A 386 -0.28 -6.40 -8.44
C VAL A 386 -1.30 -5.57 -9.22
N GLN A 387 -0.83 -4.72 -10.12
CA GLN A 387 -1.67 -3.95 -11.04
C GLN A 387 -2.64 -2.98 -10.34
N ALA A 388 -2.09 -2.09 -9.50
CA ALA A 388 -2.80 -0.88 -9.09
C ALA A 388 -2.72 0.13 -10.25
N PHE A 389 -3.86 0.39 -10.90
CA PHE A 389 -3.95 1.26 -12.07
C PHE A 389 -4.21 2.72 -11.71
N ASN A 390 -3.97 3.64 -12.63
CA ASN A 390 -4.36 5.03 -12.44
C ASN A 390 -5.88 5.14 -12.27
N GLY A 391 -6.30 5.84 -11.23
CA GLY A 391 -7.68 6.18 -11.00
C GLY A 391 -7.91 7.70 -11.08
N PRO A 392 -9.16 8.13 -11.21
CA PRO A 392 -9.50 9.54 -11.06
C PRO A 392 -9.19 10.01 -9.65
N ARG A 393 -8.76 11.26 -9.52
CA ARG A 393 -8.62 11.89 -8.20
C ARG A 393 -9.97 11.90 -7.50
N LEU A 394 -10.00 11.43 -6.27
CA LEU A 394 -11.25 11.38 -5.50
C LEU A 394 -11.59 12.78 -4.98
N LYS A 395 -12.86 13.18 -5.18
CA LYS A 395 -13.36 14.44 -4.66
C LYS A 395 -13.42 14.39 -3.14
N ASP A 396 -13.04 15.50 -2.49
CA ASP A 396 -13.09 15.68 -1.04
C ASP A 396 -12.25 14.68 -0.23
N GLN A 397 -11.19 14.09 -0.85
CA GLN A 397 -10.28 13.19 -0.15
C GLN A 397 -9.51 13.90 0.97
N GLU A 398 -9.16 13.15 2.03
CA GLU A 398 -8.50 13.64 3.23
C GLU A 398 -7.12 14.26 2.94
N LEU A 399 -6.36 13.66 2.03
CA LEU A 399 -5.04 14.12 1.63
C LEU A 399 -5.11 14.80 0.25
N PRO A 400 -5.18 16.13 0.21
CA PRO A 400 -5.46 16.86 -1.03
C PRO A 400 -4.32 16.81 -2.06
N PHE A 401 -3.16 16.29 -1.69
CA PHE A 401 -2.02 16.10 -2.58
C PHE A 401 -1.98 14.70 -3.23
N ASP A 402 -2.86 13.78 -2.81
CA ASP A 402 -2.94 12.45 -3.42
C ASP A 402 -3.60 12.53 -4.80
N PRO A 403 -2.88 12.15 -5.89
CA PRO A 403 -3.44 12.14 -7.23
C PRO A 403 -4.23 10.87 -7.58
N ASN A 404 -4.23 9.86 -6.71
CA ASN A 404 -4.83 8.54 -6.93
C ASN A 404 -4.29 7.80 -8.17
N ASP A 405 -2.99 7.89 -8.41
CA ASP A 405 -2.32 7.54 -9.66
C ASP A 405 -1.67 6.14 -9.68
N GLY A 406 -2.18 5.20 -8.91
CA GLY A 406 -1.79 3.80 -8.95
C GLY A 406 -0.47 3.50 -8.21
N ALA A 407 -0.57 3.29 -6.90
CA ALA A 407 0.48 2.75 -6.05
C ALA A 407 0.02 1.46 -5.38
N ALA A 408 0.85 0.41 -5.35
CA ALA A 408 0.49 -0.79 -4.60
C ALA A 408 0.36 -0.49 -3.11
N PHE A 409 1.30 0.30 -2.55
CA PHE A 409 1.30 0.73 -1.15
C PHE A 409 1.47 2.24 -1.09
N TRP A 410 0.56 2.92 -0.41
CA TRP A 410 0.58 4.37 -0.23
C TRP A 410 0.29 4.75 1.22
N TRP A 411 1.13 5.62 1.82
CA TRP A 411 0.97 6.07 3.21
C TRP A 411 1.60 7.46 3.43
N ALA A 412 1.12 8.18 4.47
CA ALA A 412 1.58 9.53 4.82
C ALA A 412 2.22 9.66 6.20
N ASN A 413 2.28 8.59 6.99
CA ASN A 413 2.84 8.62 8.35
C ASN A 413 3.90 7.53 8.52
N GLY A 414 5.10 7.92 8.92
CA GLY A 414 6.23 7.02 9.08
C GLY A 414 6.07 5.94 10.16
N ARG A 415 5.19 6.14 11.13
CA ARG A 415 4.98 5.19 12.26
C ARG A 415 4.08 4.00 11.91
N ASN A 416 4.16 3.52 10.68
CA ASN A 416 3.59 2.26 10.24
C ASN A 416 4.73 1.33 9.79
N VAL A 417 4.51 0.03 9.89
CA VAL A 417 5.50 -1.00 9.58
C VAL A 417 5.14 -1.67 8.28
N LEU A 418 6.05 -1.65 7.31
CA LEU A 418 5.93 -2.34 6.04
C LEU A 418 7.09 -3.33 5.89
N THR A 419 6.79 -4.63 5.96
CA THR A 419 7.82 -5.67 5.90
C THR A 419 7.47 -6.77 4.90
N ARG A 420 8.44 -7.26 4.16
CA ARG A 420 8.32 -8.40 3.23
C ARG A 420 7.21 -8.26 2.18
N ASN A 421 6.71 -7.05 1.93
CA ASN A 421 5.71 -6.83 0.90
C ASN A 421 6.34 -6.81 -0.48
N VAL A 422 5.57 -7.22 -1.47
CA VAL A 422 5.98 -7.21 -2.88
C VAL A 422 4.99 -6.39 -3.70
N ALA A 423 5.53 -5.48 -4.51
CA ALA A 423 4.76 -4.65 -5.44
C ALA A 423 5.18 -4.97 -6.88
N VAL A 424 4.20 -5.25 -7.74
CA VAL A 424 4.45 -5.70 -9.12
C VAL A 424 3.53 -5.01 -10.11
N GLU A 425 4.11 -4.47 -11.17
CA GLU A 425 3.37 -4.01 -12.35
C GLU A 425 2.28 -2.98 -12.04
N ASN A 426 2.56 -2.07 -11.09
CA ASN A 426 1.65 -0.98 -10.78
C ASN A 426 1.86 0.20 -11.71
N ALA A 427 0.81 0.97 -11.98
CA ALA A 427 0.85 2.00 -13.01
C ALA A 427 1.93 3.05 -12.74
N LYS A 428 2.09 3.47 -11.49
CA LYS A 428 3.05 4.53 -11.18
C LYS A 428 4.05 4.20 -10.08
N TYR A 429 3.61 3.60 -8.97
CA TYR A 429 4.48 3.33 -7.82
C TYR A 429 4.28 1.91 -7.27
N GLY A 430 5.37 1.25 -6.95
CA GLY A 430 5.31 0.10 -6.05
C GLY A 430 4.98 0.58 -4.63
N PHE A 431 5.85 1.43 -4.08
CA PHE A 431 5.69 2.03 -2.76
C PHE A 431 5.75 3.55 -2.85
N ARG A 432 4.76 4.23 -2.29
CA ARG A 432 4.69 5.69 -2.23
C ARG A 432 4.46 6.18 -0.82
N TYR A 433 5.48 6.81 -0.23
CA TYR A 433 5.33 7.68 0.93
C TYR A 433 5.17 9.11 0.47
N ASP A 434 4.13 9.79 0.94
CA ASP A 434 3.89 11.19 0.62
C ASP A 434 3.24 11.91 1.79
N CYS A 435 3.86 13.03 2.19
CA CYS A 435 3.34 13.85 3.28
C CYS A 435 3.68 15.31 2.99
N GLN A 436 2.87 15.95 2.14
CA GLN A 436 3.05 17.34 1.75
C GLN A 436 2.24 18.28 2.63
N LYS A 437 2.82 19.41 3.04
CA LYS A 437 2.06 20.55 3.54
C LYS A 437 1.40 21.26 2.36
N ARG A 438 0.13 21.61 2.52
CA ARG A 438 -0.66 22.36 1.53
C ARG A 438 -1.48 23.43 2.23
N SER A 439 -1.94 24.43 1.49
CA SER A 439 -2.83 25.46 2.04
C SER A 439 -4.14 24.92 2.64
N ASN A 440 -4.56 23.75 2.17
CA ASN A 440 -5.77 23.05 2.61
C ASN A 440 -5.47 21.73 3.35
N PHE A 441 -4.24 21.53 3.82
CA PHE A 441 -3.85 20.38 4.65
C PHE A 441 -2.78 20.79 5.66
N ASP A 442 -3.12 20.68 6.94
CA ASP A 442 -2.17 20.86 8.04
C ASP A 442 -1.56 19.53 8.43
N SER A 443 -0.23 19.44 8.36
CA SER A 443 0.52 18.25 8.76
C SER A 443 0.58 18.03 10.28
N ASN A 444 0.11 19.01 11.09
CA ASN A 444 -0.03 18.85 12.53
C ASN A 444 -1.31 18.07 12.85
N LEU A 445 -1.18 16.78 12.99
CA LEU A 445 -2.29 15.87 13.25
C LEU A 445 -2.29 15.36 14.68
N ARG A 446 -3.49 14.99 15.16
CA ARG A 446 -3.64 14.31 16.45
C ARG A 446 -3.34 12.83 16.28
N VAL A 447 -2.15 12.41 16.71
CA VAL A 447 -1.62 11.06 16.53
C VAL A 447 -1.56 10.32 17.86
N LEU A 448 -1.83 9.02 17.84
CA LEU A 448 -1.63 8.13 18.99
C LEU A 448 -0.12 7.93 19.20
N MET A 449 0.32 8.07 20.44
CA MET A 449 1.71 7.88 20.84
C MET A 449 1.92 6.49 21.47
N PRO A 450 3.19 5.99 21.56
CA PRO A 450 3.46 4.68 22.16
C PRO A 450 2.97 4.53 23.62
N ASP A 451 2.97 5.64 24.37
CA ASP A 451 2.46 5.69 25.75
C ASP A 451 0.92 5.66 25.87
N GLY A 452 0.21 5.52 24.74
CA GLY A 452 -1.25 5.56 24.67
C GLY A 452 -1.85 6.96 24.69
N SER A 453 -1.05 8.01 24.88
CA SER A 453 -1.55 9.41 24.78
C SER A 453 -1.78 9.81 23.34
N ARG A 454 -2.60 10.85 23.13
CA ARG A 454 -2.78 11.46 21.80
C ARG A 454 -2.21 12.87 21.81
N LYS A 455 -1.24 13.12 20.94
CA LYS A 455 -0.55 14.42 20.82
C LYS A 455 -0.74 14.99 19.41
N ILE A 456 -0.75 16.31 19.32
CA ILE A 456 -0.65 17.00 18.03
C ILE A 456 0.84 17.05 17.68
N VAL A 457 1.18 16.44 16.53
CA VAL A 457 2.55 16.40 16.02
C VAL A 457 2.56 16.65 14.52
N ASP A 458 3.61 17.29 14.04
CA ASP A 458 3.85 17.35 12.61
C ASP A 458 4.26 15.97 12.11
N ILE A 459 3.38 15.29 11.38
CA ILE A 459 3.60 13.91 10.94
C ILE A 459 4.82 13.76 10.02
N ARG A 460 5.32 14.85 9.43
CA ARG A 460 6.56 14.85 8.63
C ARG A 460 7.81 14.60 9.47
N THR A 461 7.74 14.88 10.79
CA THR A 461 8.84 14.60 11.73
C THR A 461 8.88 13.16 12.22
N LEU A 462 7.86 12.36 11.89
CA LEU A 462 7.77 10.97 12.32
C LEU A 462 8.55 10.06 11.37
N ALA A 463 9.60 9.44 11.87
CA ALA A 463 10.45 8.57 11.08
C ALA A 463 9.67 7.36 10.52
N ILE A 464 10.01 6.94 9.31
CA ILE A 464 9.73 5.58 8.83
C ILE A 464 10.58 4.65 9.70
N SER A 465 9.94 4.03 10.68
CA SER A 465 10.63 3.26 11.70
C SER A 465 11.02 1.86 11.23
N ARG A 466 10.25 1.32 10.29
CA ARG A 466 10.53 -0.01 9.74
C ARG A 466 9.95 -0.19 8.34
N PHE A 467 10.83 -0.15 7.34
CA PHE A 467 10.56 -0.53 5.96
C PHE A 467 11.62 -1.54 5.54
N GLU A 468 11.32 -2.85 5.69
CA GLU A 468 12.32 -3.90 5.62
C GLU A 468 11.91 -5.08 4.74
N LYS A 469 12.87 -5.64 3.99
CA LYS A 469 12.69 -6.83 3.17
C LYS A 469 11.55 -6.69 2.15
N ASN A 470 11.25 -5.45 1.76
CA ASN A 470 10.27 -5.20 0.71
C ASN A 470 10.91 -5.39 -0.67
N GLU A 471 10.09 -5.70 -1.65
CA GLU A 471 10.51 -5.88 -3.03
C GLU A 471 9.56 -5.16 -3.98
N SER A 472 10.09 -4.57 -5.05
CA SER A 472 9.27 -3.94 -6.08
C SER A 472 9.86 -4.18 -7.45
N HIS A 473 9.04 -4.60 -8.41
CA HIS A 473 9.51 -4.87 -9.76
C HIS A 473 8.46 -4.69 -10.84
N SER A 474 8.93 -4.61 -12.07
CA SER A 474 8.09 -4.47 -13.28
C SER A 474 7.17 -3.23 -13.23
N GLU A 475 7.54 -2.23 -12.43
CA GLU A 475 6.71 -1.05 -12.20
C GLU A 475 6.64 -0.13 -13.42
N GLY A 476 5.51 0.52 -13.59
CA GLY A 476 5.29 1.46 -14.70
C GLY A 476 6.21 2.67 -14.64
N LEU A 477 6.47 3.23 -13.46
CA LEU A 477 7.33 4.41 -13.33
C LEU A 477 8.33 4.31 -12.17
N TYR A 478 7.89 4.30 -10.92
CA TYR A 478 8.74 4.25 -9.74
C TYR A 478 8.54 2.96 -8.94
N SER A 479 9.62 2.30 -8.56
CA SER A 479 9.50 1.21 -7.58
C SER A 479 9.26 1.75 -6.18
N VAL A 480 10.14 2.63 -5.69
CA VAL A 480 9.98 3.26 -4.38
C VAL A 480 10.16 4.77 -4.52
N ALA A 481 9.15 5.52 -4.12
CA ALA A 481 9.20 6.97 -4.08
C ALA A 481 8.80 7.47 -2.70
N LEU A 482 9.79 7.97 -1.96
CA LEU A 482 9.64 8.57 -0.65
C LEU A 482 9.83 10.08 -0.81
N ALA A 483 8.79 10.87 -0.61
CA ALA A 483 8.84 12.31 -0.89
C ALA A 483 7.78 13.10 -0.11
N GLY A 484 7.75 14.41 -0.36
CA GLY A 484 6.65 15.27 0.05
C GLY A 484 6.81 15.97 1.40
N THR A 485 7.91 15.75 2.11
CA THR A 485 8.12 16.35 3.44
C THR A 485 8.57 17.83 3.41
N GLU A 486 8.91 18.36 2.24
CA GLU A 486 9.36 19.75 2.04
C GLU A 486 10.54 20.16 2.95
N GLY A 487 11.49 19.25 3.16
CA GLY A 487 12.67 19.50 4.00
C GLY A 487 12.42 19.35 5.50
N VAL A 488 11.23 18.98 5.93
CA VAL A 488 10.94 18.62 7.31
C VAL A 488 11.12 17.12 7.50
N GLY A 489 11.76 16.70 8.55
CA GLY A 489 12.02 15.28 8.81
C GLY A 489 12.31 14.98 10.27
N PRO A 490 12.58 13.72 10.56
CA PRO A 490 12.98 13.29 11.89
C PRO A 490 14.34 13.84 12.28
N ASP A 491 14.66 13.77 13.56
CA ASP A 491 15.98 14.13 14.09
C ASP A 491 17.05 13.11 13.69
N LEU A 492 18.32 13.47 13.89
CA LEU A 492 19.47 12.60 13.55
C LEU A 492 19.53 11.29 14.37
N ARG A 493 18.88 11.24 15.53
CA ARG A 493 18.85 10.03 16.36
C ARG A 493 17.83 9.02 15.91
N HIS A 494 16.83 9.47 15.14
CA HIS A 494 15.71 8.64 14.70
C HIS A 494 15.47 8.83 13.20
N PRO A 495 16.44 8.50 12.31
CA PRO A 495 16.33 8.69 10.89
C PRO A 495 15.21 7.83 10.29
N HIS A 496 14.77 8.17 9.09
CA HIS A 496 13.99 7.23 8.27
C HIS A 496 14.84 5.98 8.01
N LEU A 497 14.29 4.80 8.28
CA LEU A 497 15.01 3.53 8.19
C LEU A 497 14.46 2.66 7.06
N ILE A 498 15.31 2.37 6.07
CA ILE A 498 15.01 1.53 4.91
C ILE A 498 16.04 0.39 4.87
N ARG A 499 15.61 -0.87 4.91
CA ARG A 499 16.52 -2.02 4.95
C ARG A 499 16.12 -3.14 4.01
N ASP A 500 17.11 -3.88 3.51
CA ASP A 500 16.92 -5.12 2.75
C ASP A 500 15.93 -4.95 1.58
N LEU A 501 16.09 -3.89 0.78
CA LEU A 501 15.16 -3.55 -0.29
C LEU A 501 15.66 -4.13 -1.62
N LYS A 502 14.79 -4.87 -2.32
CA LYS A 502 15.04 -5.37 -3.67
C LYS A 502 14.20 -4.61 -4.70
N ILE A 503 14.85 -4.13 -5.74
CA ILE A 503 14.19 -3.41 -6.84
C ILE A 503 14.73 -3.92 -8.17
N TRP A 504 13.83 -4.27 -9.10
CA TRP A 504 14.27 -4.72 -10.41
C TRP A 504 13.24 -4.45 -11.52
N GLN A 505 13.71 -4.35 -12.76
CA GLN A 505 12.87 -4.13 -13.95
C GLN A 505 11.94 -2.90 -13.79
N THR A 506 12.53 -1.71 -13.61
CA THR A 506 11.76 -0.46 -13.41
C THR A 506 12.37 0.72 -14.15
N HIS A 507 11.63 1.83 -14.22
CA HIS A 507 12.17 3.07 -14.77
C HIS A 507 13.01 3.83 -13.73
N TYR A 508 12.40 4.25 -12.63
CA TYR A 508 13.09 4.86 -11.48
C TYR A 508 13.04 3.88 -10.31
N ALA A 509 14.21 3.39 -9.89
CA ALA A 509 14.26 2.39 -8.83
C ALA A 509 13.96 3.02 -7.46
N PHE A 510 14.83 3.88 -6.96
CA PHE A 510 14.69 4.45 -5.62
C PHE A 510 14.81 5.97 -5.65
N ARG A 511 13.69 6.66 -5.40
CA ARG A 511 13.61 8.10 -5.26
C ARG A 511 13.44 8.48 -3.79
N ALA A 512 14.55 8.80 -3.11
CA ALA A 512 14.55 9.18 -1.71
C ALA A 512 14.64 10.70 -1.57
N GLN A 513 13.51 11.35 -1.36
CA GLN A 513 13.38 12.79 -1.18
C GLN A 513 12.84 13.12 0.21
N LEU A 514 13.56 12.66 1.22
CA LEU A 514 13.30 12.86 2.64
C LEU A 514 14.58 13.38 3.32
N PRO A 515 14.52 14.24 4.32
CA PRO A 515 15.68 14.52 5.16
C PRO A 515 15.95 13.35 6.11
N THR A 516 17.21 13.19 6.49
CA THR A 516 17.65 12.26 7.54
C THR A 516 17.21 10.80 7.31
N MET A 517 17.98 10.07 6.50
CA MET A 517 17.66 8.70 6.12
C MET A 517 18.88 7.79 6.26
N LEU A 518 18.65 6.58 6.78
CA LEU A 518 19.57 5.45 6.73
C LEU A 518 18.98 4.36 5.83
N ALA A 519 19.66 4.07 4.73
CA ALA A 519 19.31 3.02 3.79
C ALA A 519 20.39 1.94 3.79
N GLU A 520 20.04 0.71 4.12
CA GLU A 520 20.98 -0.41 4.26
C GLU A 520 20.58 -1.60 3.40
N ASN A 521 21.55 -2.23 2.75
CA ASN A 521 21.37 -3.42 1.90
C ASN A 521 20.29 -3.21 0.81
N ILE A 522 20.53 -2.26 -0.09
CA ILE A 522 19.64 -1.96 -1.21
C ILE A 522 20.19 -2.62 -2.47
N GLN A 523 19.39 -3.45 -3.11
CA GLN A 523 19.73 -4.16 -4.35
C GLN A 523 18.86 -3.66 -5.51
N ILE A 524 19.50 -3.14 -6.56
CA ILE A 524 18.84 -2.63 -7.76
C ILE A 524 19.38 -3.40 -8.97
N ASP A 525 18.48 -3.97 -9.77
CA ASP A 525 18.84 -4.68 -11.00
C ASP A 525 17.92 -4.26 -12.16
N HIS A 526 18.45 -4.05 -13.37
CA HIS A 526 17.69 -3.68 -14.58
C HIS A 526 16.75 -2.47 -14.37
N ALA A 527 17.27 -1.36 -13.87
CA ALA A 527 16.56 -0.09 -13.82
C ALA A 527 17.10 0.88 -14.90
N VAL A 528 16.28 1.81 -15.35
CA VAL A 528 16.81 2.93 -16.18
C VAL A 528 17.61 3.87 -15.29
N TYR A 529 17.06 4.24 -14.13
CA TYR A 529 17.68 5.07 -13.10
C TYR A 529 17.72 4.29 -11.78
N GLY A 530 18.89 4.21 -11.15
CA GLY A 530 19.08 3.53 -9.88
C GLY A 530 18.64 4.38 -8.69
N ILE A 531 19.57 4.98 -7.94
CA ILE A 531 19.24 6.01 -6.96
C ILE A 531 18.93 7.29 -7.73
N TYR A 532 17.70 7.78 -7.61
CA TYR A 532 17.22 8.89 -8.41
C TYR A 532 16.88 10.10 -7.56
N ARG A 533 17.63 11.18 -7.75
CA ARG A 533 17.44 12.49 -7.11
C ARG A 533 17.25 12.42 -5.60
N PRO A 534 18.17 11.79 -4.84
CA PRO A 534 18.15 11.92 -3.38
C PRO A 534 18.44 13.37 -3.03
N TRP A 535 17.55 13.98 -2.27
CA TRP A 535 17.73 15.36 -1.84
C TRP A 535 17.36 15.48 -0.38
N PHE A 536 17.91 16.46 0.27
CA PHE A 536 17.89 16.73 1.69
C PHE A 536 19.12 16.23 2.45
N GLU A 537 19.23 16.67 3.67
CA GLU A 537 20.43 16.50 4.49
C GLU A 537 20.47 15.14 5.18
N ASN A 538 21.71 14.70 5.48
CA ASN A 538 21.97 13.53 6.32
C ASN A 538 21.41 12.21 5.76
N HIS A 539 21.72 11.94 4.50
CA HIS A 539 21.49 10.62 3.93
C HIS A 539 22.72 9.74 4.13
N VAL A 540 22.49 8.55 4.65
CA VAL A 540 23.49 7.48 4.73
C VAL A 540 23.00 6.26 3.97
N TYR A 541 23.84 5.76 3.07
CA TYR A 541 23.63 4.50 2.37
C TYR A 541 24.73 3.53 2.76
N ARG A 542 24.36 2.31 3.15
CA ARG A 542 25.28 1.22 3.43
C ARG A 542 24.93 0.02 2.56
N ASP A 543 25.94 -0.59 1.95
CA ASP A 543 25.79 -1.81 1.14
C ASP A 543 24.76 -1.66 0.00
N LEU A 544 25.03 -0.72 -0.88
CA LEU A 544 24.23 -0.45 -2.08
C LEU A 544 24.78 -1.21 -3.29
N SER A 545 23.97 -2.05 -3.93
CA SER A 545 24.31 -2.75 -5.17
C SER A 545 23.42 -2.29 -6.31
N ILE A 546 24.04 -1.82 -7.40
CA ILE A 546 23.36 -1.34 -8.59
C ILE A 546 23.88 -2.07 -9.80
N ALA A 547 23.03 -2.86 -10.45
CA ALA A 547 23.36 -3.69 -11.58
C ALA A 547 22.50 -3.38 -12.79
N ALA A 548 23.09 -3.52 -14.00
CA ALA A 548 22.36 -3.43 -15.27
C ALA A 548 21.49 -2.18 -15.43
N THR A 549 21.98 -1.02 -14.98
CA THR A 549 21.28 0.26 -15.16
C THR A 549 21.42 0.80 -16.57
N GLY A 550 20.33 1.36 -17.11
CA GLY A 550 20.31 1.85 -18.49
C GLY A 550 20.93 3.24 -18.68
N SER A 551 20.83 4.13 -17.68
CA SER A 551 21.26 5.53 -17.82
C SER A 551 22.06 6.04 -16.63
N GLU A 552 21.41 6.27 -15.49
CA GLU A 552 22.01 6.95 -14.32
C GLU A 552 21.97 6.02 -13.10
N PRO A 553 23.03 5.26 -12.83
CA PRO A 553 23.05 4.33 -11.70
C PRO A 553 22.88 5.03 -10.36
N PHE A 554 23.65 6.08 -10.08
CA PHE A 554 23.52 6.91 -8.90
C PHE A 554 23.43 8.39 -9.30
N ASN A 555 22.23 8.94 -9.27
CA ASN A 555 21.99 10.33 -9.62
C ASN A 555 21.77 11.15 -8.36
N ARG A 556 22.68 12.11 -8.13
CA ARG A 556 22.64 13.03 -6.99
C ARG A 556 21.61 14.18 -7.16
N GLY A 557 20.98 14.27 -8.35
CA GLY A 557 19.99 15.30 -8.65
C GLY A 557 20.59 16.56 -9.27
N LEU A 558 20.32 16.81 -10.54
CA LEU A 558 20.95 17.85 -11.31
C LEU A 558 20.06 18.96 -11.79
N ASP A 559 18.87 18.60 -12.17
CA ASP A 559 18.15 19.37 -13.17
C ASP A 559 17.14 20.33 -12.58
N ASP A 560 16.93 20.27 -11.27
CA ASP A 560 15.91 21.06 -10.61
C ASP A 560 16.51 22.09 -9.66
N LYS A 561 16.39 23.35 -10.03
CA LYS A 561 16.84 24.47 -9.22
C LYS A 561 16.11 24.61 -7.88
N SER A 562 14.98 23.92 -7.72
CA SER A 562 14.19 23.94 -6.50
C SER A 562 14.67 22.95 -5.44
N MET A 563 15.62 22.08 -5.77
CA MET A 563 16.10 21.05 -4.85
C MET A 563 17.15 21.55 -3.89
N GLN A 564 16.91 21.32 -2.60
CA GLN A 564 17.90 21.49 -1.55
C GLN A 564 18.70 20.18 -1.43
N HIS A 565 20.01 20.28 -1.52
CA HIS A 565 20.92 19.16 -1.37
C HIS A 565 21.76 19.34 -0.11
N GLY A 566 21.64 18.42 0.81
CA GLY A 566 22.50 18.31 1.97
C GLY A 566 23.62 17.29 1.77
N SER A 567 24.15 16.75 2.84
CA SER A 567 25.19 15.73 2.84
C SER A 567 24.66 14.35 2.48
N ILE A 568 25.47 13.59 1.75
CA ILE A 568 25.26 12.15 1.49
C ILE A 568 26.54 11.41 1.85
N THR A 569 26.40 10.36 2.64
CA THR A 569 27.45 9.40 2.93
C THR A 569 27.08 8.05 2.37
N VAL A 570 27.97 7.45 1.59
CA VAL A 570 27.80 6.13 0.99
C VAL A 570 28.98 5.25 1.40
N ASP A 571 28.70 4.17 2.12
CA ASP A 571 29.69 3.17 2.52
C ASP A 571 29.29 1.80 1.97
N GLY A 572 30.04 1.31 0.99
CA GLY A 572 29.67 0.12 0.22
C GLY A 572 28.77 0.47 -0.97
N LEU A 573 29.37 0.70 -2.14
CA LEU A 573 28.65 0.97 -3.40
C LEU A 573 29.22 0.09 -4.50
N ALA A 574 28.45 -0.89 -4.96
CA ALA A 574 28.87 -1.80 -6.00
C ALA A 574 28.10 -1.57 -7.30
N PHE A 575 28.82 -1.29 -8.38
CA PHE A 575 28.28 -1.27 -9.73
C PHE A 575 28.67 -2.52 -10.48
N SER A 576 27.72 -3.12 -11.22
CA SER A 576 27.96 -4.33 -12.02
C SER A 576 27.08 -4.42 -13.25
N LYS A 577 27.36 -5.38 -14.16
CA LYS A 577 26.60 -5.61 -15.40
C LYS A 577 26.43 -4.32 -16.23
N LEU A 578 27.50 -3.56 -16.40
CA LEU A 578 27.53 -2.31 -17.13
C LEU A 578 27.44 -2.57 -18.64
N SER A 579 26.25 -2.77 -19.16
CA SER A 579 26.05 -3.33 -20.50
C SER A 579 25.85 -2.32 -21.62
N TYR A 580 25.49 -1.06 -21.33
CA TYR A 580 25.12 -0.14 -22.38
C TYR A 580 25.73 1.25 -22.29
N GLY A 581 26.17 1.70 -23.42
CA GLY A 581 26.42 3.00 -24.01
C GLY A 581 26.44 4.25 -23.15
N GLY A 582 26.90 4.14 -21.92
CA GLY A 582 26.84 5.20 -20.96
C GLY A 582 27.78 6.36 -21.30
N SER A 583 27.22 7.43 -21.85
CA SER A 583 27.82 8.74 -21.75
C SER A 583 27.62 9.37 -20.37
N MET A 584 26.78 8.75 -19.53
CA MET A 584 26.48 9.21 -18.18
C MET A 584 27.44 8.59 -17.15
N PRO A 585 27.82 9.34 -16.10
CA PRO A 585 28.69 8.81 -15.06
C PRO A 585 27.95 7.77 -14.18
N LEU A 586 28.74 6.90 -13.54
CA LEU A 586 28.21 5.97 -12.53
C LEU A 586 27.66 6.72 -11.32
N ILE A 587 28.35 7.79 -10.89
CA ILE A 587 27.91 8.70 -9.84
C ILE A 587 27.76 10.08 -10.49
N GLN A 588 26.53 10.48 -10.72
CA GLN A 588 26.20 11.80 -11.21
C GLN A 588 26.10 12.78 -10.05
N ILE A 589 26.97 13.78 -10.02
CA ILE A 589 27.03 14.78 -8.97
C ILE A 589 26.21 16.02 -9.33
N SER A 590 25.78 16.77 -8.32
CA SER A 590 25.00 17.99 -8.49
C SER A 590 25.87 19.24 -8.41
N ALA A 591 25.57 20.22 -9.25
CA ALA A 591 26.10 21.57 -9.14
C ALA A 591 25.13 22.55 -8.45
N ASN A 592 23.94 22.12 -8.13
CA ASN A 592 22.82 22.94 -7.64
C ASN A 592 22.62 22.79 -6.12
N ASN A 593 23.66 22.89 -5.33
CA ASN A 593 23.52 22.89 -3.89
C ASN A 593 23.30 24.31 -3.35
N VAL A 594 22.19 24.53 -2.68
CA VAL A 594 21.89 25.80 -2.00
C VAL A 594 22.78 25.95 -0.76
N ASN A 595 23.17 24.84 -0.13
CA ASN A 595 24.13 24.82 0.96
C ASN A 595 25.52 24.44 0.44
N GLY A 596 26.32 25.45 0.08
CA GLY A 596 27.67 25.25 -0.47
C GLY A 596 28.69 24.60 0.47
N GLU A 597 28.30 24.30 1.70
CA GLU A 597 29.12 23.62 2.72
C GLU A 597 28.80 22.12 2.85
N ALA A 598 27.73 21.62 2.22
CA ALA A 598 27.37 20.21 2.28
C ALA A 598 28.37 19.35 1.50
N GLU A 599 29.03 18.46 2.21
CA GLU A 599 29.99 17.51 1.64
C GLU A 599 29.31 16.16 1.36
N SER A 600 29.76 15.45 0.32
CA SER A 600 29.29 14.09 0.01
C SER A 600 30.48 13.14 -0.02
N HIS A 601 30.36 12.01 0.66
CA HIS A 601 31.42 11.05 0.85
C HIS A 601 31.03 9.67 0.32
N PHE A 602 31.93 9.06 -0.46
CA PHE A 602 31.78 7.73 -1.03
C PHE A 602 32.97 6.88 -0.62
N ARG A 603 32.73 5.75 0.03
CA ARG A 603 33.72 4.78 0.49
C ARG A 603 33.34 3.37 0.05
N ASN A 604 34.34 2.50 -0.06
CA ASN A 604 34.15 1.11 -0.47
C ASN A 604 33.39 0.98 -1.81
N VAL A 605 33.75 1.83 -2.79
CA VAL A 605 33.16 1.82 -4.13
C VAL A 605 33.83 0.73 -4.97
N THR A 606 33.03 -0.15 -5.59
CA THR A 606 33.52 -1.17 -6.52
C THR A 606 32.81 -1.08 -7.86
N VAL A 607 33.56 -1.27 -8.95
CA VAL A 607 33.02 -1.25 -10.30
C VAL A 607 33.46 -2.52 -11.03
N ARG A 608 32.49 -3.32 -11.48
CA ARG A 608 32.72 -4.58 -12.17
C ARG A 608 32.07 -4.57 -13.55
N GLY A 609 32.72 -5.22 -14.53
CA GLY A 609 32.16 -5.38 -15.87
C GLY A 609 32.28 -4.15 -16.77
N ARG A 610 33.27 -3.26 -16.53
CA ARG A 610 33.67 -2.27 -17.52
C ARG A 610 34.27 -2.97 -18.74
N ASP A 611 33.93 -2.48 -19.93
CA ASP A 611 34.60 -2.91 -21.16
C ASP A 611 36.01 -2.29 -21.23
N PRO A 612 37.08 -3.09 -21.17
CA PRO A 612 38.43 -2.57 -21.20
C PRO A 612 38.79 -1.91 -22.55
N LYS A 613 38.02 -2.20 -23.62
CA LYS A 613 38.18 -1.55 -24.93
C LYS A 613 37.51 -0.17 -25.04
N ARG A 614 36.67 0.13 -24.07
CA ARG A 614 35.88 1.37 -23.99
C ARG A 614 35.99 2.00 -22.60
N PRO A 615 37.19 2.38 -22.15
CA PRO A 615 37.40 2.93 -20.80
C PRO A 615 36.72 4.27 -20.58
N ASP A 616 36.40 4.99 -21.67
CA ASP A 616 35.63 6.23 -21.69
C ASP A 616 34.14 6.06 -21.37
N ARG A 617 33.64 4.84 -21.45
CA ARG A 617 32.27 4.53 -21.04
C ARG A 617 32.17 4.43 -19.53
N TRP A 618 31.10 4.98 -19.00
CA TRP A 618 30.82 5.00 -17.57
C TRP A 618 31.94 5.68 -16.75
N PRO A 619 32.15 7.01 -16.91
CA PRO A 619 33.01 7.77 -16.01
C PRO A 619 32.59 7.51 -14.56
N LEU A 620 33.54 7.45 -13.64
CA LEU A 620 33.18 7.13 -12.24
C LEU A 620 32.29 8.22 -11.64
N MET A 621 32.65 9.48 -11.83
CA MET A 621 31.93 10.61 -11.25
C MET A 621 31.99 11.84 -12.18
N ASN A 622 30.84 12.42 -12.45
CA ASN A 622 30.77 13.66 -13.28
C ASN A 622 29.41 14.35 -13.05
N LEU A 623 29.27 15.58 -13.52
CA LEU A 623 28.01 16.31 -13.57
C LEU A 623 27.00 15.65 -14.53
N GLY A 624 27.47 14.95 -15.57
CA GLY A 624 26.59 14.39 -16.62
C GLY A 624 25.90 15.48 -17.46
N GLY A 625 25.38 15.11 -18.62
CA GLY A 625 24.40 15.92 -19.35
C GLY A 625 24.88 17.08 -20.19
N GLY A 626 26.21 17.30 -20.40
CA GLY A 626 26.72 18.24 -21.38
C GLY A 626 26.55 19.75 -21.07
N PRO A 627 26.66 20.65 -22.05
CA PRO A 627 26.85 22.09 -21.83
C PRO A 627 25.64 22.86 -21.27
N ARG A 628 24.51 22.20 -21.05
CA ARG A 628 23.31 22.85 -20.49
C ARG A 628 23.39 23.07 -18.98
N PHE A 629 24.25 22.32 -18.30
CA PHE A 629 24.36 22.35 -16.85
C PHE A 629 25.49 23.29 -16.43
N LYS A 630 25.14 24.53 -16.15
CA LYS A 630 26.08 25.48 -15.54
C LYS A 630 25.98 25.35 -14.02
N PRO A 631 27.09 25.29 -13.29
CA PRO A 631 27.10 25.36 -11.84
C PRO A 631 26.33 26.58 -11.36
N SER A 632 25.37 26.38 -10.47
CA SER A 632 24.57 27.48 -9.90
C SER A 632 25.26 28.18 -8.73
N THR A 633 26.27 27.51 -8.14
CA THR A 633 27.06 28.06 -7.04
C THR A 633 28.49 28.35 -7.45
N PRO A 634 29.02 29.56 -7.21
CA PRO A 634 30.40 29.94 -7.59
C PRO A 634 31.48 29.11 -6.87
N LYS A 635 31.18 28.62 -5.65
CA LYS A 635 32.14 27.87 -4.83
C LYS A 635 32.20 26.36 -5.16
N GLY A 636 31.19 25.82 -5.83
CA GLY A 636 31.07 24.39 -6.08
C GLY A 636 30.81 23.57 -4.82
N VAL A 637 30.33 22.34 -4.99
CA VAL A 637 30.05 21.39 -3.91
C VAL A 637 31.17 20.35 -3.90
N PRO A 638 31.77 20.06 -2.75
CA PRO A 638 32.80 19.03 -2.65
C PRO A 638 32.19 17.64 -2.55
N TYR A 639 32.80 16.70 -3.29
CA TYR A 639 32.54 15.28 -3.26
C TYR A 639 33.85 14.56 -3.00
N PHE A 640 33.84 13.59 -2.12
CA PHE A 640 35.03 12.83 -1.76
C PHE A 640 34.84 11.37 -2.10
N ILE A 641 35.84 10.75 -2.72
CA ILE A 641 35.93 9.31 -2.91
C ILE A 641 37.15 8.82 -2.12
N HIS A 642 36.91 7.85 -1.24
CA HIS A 642 37.91 7.31 -0.35
C HIS A 642 38.37 5.93 -0.79
N ASP A 643 39.67 5.69 -0.74
CA ASP A 643 40.35 4.41 -0.95
C ASP A 643 40.12 3.73 -2.34
N TYR A 644 39.36 4.33 -3.22
CA TYR A 644 39.08 3.76 -4.55
C TYR A 644 40.33 3.59 -5.40
N PHE A 645 41.28 4.51 -5.28
CA PHE A 645 42.57 4.53 -6.02
C PHE A 645 43.71 3.85 -5.24
N GLY A 646 43.40 3.22 -4.13
CA GLY A 646 44.30 2.53 -3.23
C GLY A 646 44.15 3.00 -1.78
N PRO A 647 44.61 2.20 -0.82
CA PRO A 647 44.46 2.49 0.62
C PRO A 647 45.05 3.87 0.98
N GLY A 648 44.32 4.66 1.77
CA GLY A 648 44.69 5.97 2.22
C GLY A 648 44.67 7.06 1.14
N LYS A 649 44.22 6.77 -0.10
CA LYS A 649 44.09 7.73 -1.17
C LYS A 649 42.69 8.28 -1.28
N HIS A 650 42.54 9.58 -1.18
CA HIS A 650 41.27 10.29 -1.21
C HIS A 650 41.25 11.30 -2.35
N ALA A 651 40.20 11.21 -3.19
CA ALA A 651 39.99 12.16 -4.27
C ALA A 651 38.91 13.19 -3.88
N LYS A 652 39.21 14.46 -3.99
CA LYS A 652 38.27 15.56 -3.82
C LYS A 652 37.84 16.10 -5.18
N VAL A 653 36.55 16.04 -5.45
CA VAL A 653 35.95 16.53 -6.69
C VAL A 653 35.07 17.74 -6.37
N ILE A 654 35.28 18.86 -7.06
CA ILE A 654 34.50 20.08 -6.87
C ILE A 654 33.59 20.29 -8.08
N SER A 655 32.27 20.33 -7.83
CA SER A 655 31.28 20.40 -8.90
C SER A 655 31.40 21.60 -9.84
N SER A 656 31.94 22.74 -9.37
CA SER A 656 32.18 23.92 -10.22
C SER A 656 33.27 23.72 -11.29
N ARG A 657 34.09 22.68 -11.15
CA ARG A 657 35.18 22.32 -12.07
C ARG A 657 34.87 21.02 -12.81
N ALA A 658 33.63 20.82 -13.23
CA ALA A 658 33.15 19.60 -13.83
C ALA A 658 33.99 19.07 -15.01
N LYS A 659 34.74 19.95 -15.71
CA LYS A 659 35.65 19.58 -16.80
C LYS A 659 36.83 18.73 -16.33
N ASP A 660 37.17 18.82 -15.05
CA ASP A 660 38.31 18.15 -14.45
C ASP A 660 37.92 16.84 -13.79
N LEU A 661 36.64 16.43 -13.94
CA LEU A 661 36.10 15.23 -13.32
C LEU A 661 36.45 13.99 -14.12
N LEU A 662 36.82 13.01 -13.40
CA LEU A 662 37.28 11.69 -13.77
C LEU A 662 36.50 10.99 -14.86
N GLU A 663 37.20 10.64 -15.91
CA GLU A 663 36.69 9.72 -16.92
C GLU A 663 37.07 8.27 -16.61
N ASP A 664 38.29 8.06 -16.05
CA ASP A 664 38.67 6.76 -15.48
C ASP A 664 39.60 6.94 -14.27
N GLY A 665 39.60 5.99 -13.36
CA GLY A 665 40.37 6.05 -12.13
C GLY A 665 41.88 6.18 -12.33
N ASN A 666 42.43 5.70 -13.46
CA ASN A 666 43.85 5.64 -13.71
C ASN A 666 44.42 6.99 -14.15
N LYS A 667 43.72 7.75 -14.95
CA LYS A 667 44.15 9.09 -15.39
C LYS A 667 44.13 10.13 -14.27
N TYR A 668 43.20 9.95 -13.35
CA TYR A 668 43.02 10.91 -12.25
C TYR A 668 44.04 10.72 -11.12
N SER A 669 44.43 9.49 -10.87
CA SER A 669 45.38 9.18 -9.79
C SER A 669 46.74 9.84 -9.98
N GLN A 670 47.09 10.25 -11.20
CA GLN A 670 48.41 10.75 -11.51
C GLN A 670 48.54 12.27 -11.46
N GLU A 671 47.46 13.05 -11.56
CA GLU A 671 47.62 14.48 -11.87
C GLU A 671 46.89 15.49 -10.99
N LYS A 672 45.76 15.15 -10.31
CA LYS A 672 44.94 16.20 -9.70
C LYS A 672 44.23 15.80 -8.41
N GLY A 673 44.86 16.01 -7.29
CA GLY A 673 44.14 16.19 -6.03
C GLY A 673 43.83 14.92 -5.23
N LEU A 674 44.58 13.83 -5.43
CA LEU A 674 44.63 12.76 -4.43
C LEU A 674 45.34 13.30 -3.21
N THR A 675 44.70 13.24 -2.06
CA THR A 675 45.27 13.57 -0.78
C THR A 675 45.44 12.29 0.03
N GLY A 676 46.51 12.22 0.82
CA GLY A 676 46.68 11.19 1.83
C GLY A 676 46.06 11.56 3.17
N ASP A 677 45.15 12.53 3.19
CA ASP A 677 44.55 13.03 4.42
C ASP A 677 43.51 12.03 4.97
N GLU A 678 43.92 11.26 5.96
CA GLU A 678 43.10 10.30 6.64
C GLU A 678 41.89 10.91 7.38
N SER A 679 41.94 12.22 7.68
CA SER A 679 40.81 12.92 8.31
C SER A 679 39.55 12.91 7.44
N LEU A 680 39.71 12.83 6.12
CA LEU A 680 38.61 12.69 5.18
C LEU A 680 37.94 11.30 5.25
N ALA A 681 38.72 10.25 5.50
CA ALA A 681 38.18 8.90 5.66
C ALA A 681 37.37 8.78 6.94
N THR A 682 37.78 9.44 8.01
CA THR A 682 37.09 9.43 9.31
C THR A 682 35.68 10.01 9.20
N LYS A 683 35.46 11.02 8.35
CA LYS A 683 34.13 11.60 8.13
C LYS A 683 33.13 10.61 7.52
N VAL A 684 33.57 9.65 6.69
CA VAL A 684 32.71 8.62 6.09
C VAL A 684 32.31 7.56 7.10
N SER A 685 33.24 7.17 7.98
CA SER A 685 33.00 6.16 9.00
C SER A 685 32.32 6.71 10.27
N GLY A 686 32.33 8.03 10.45
CA GLY A 686 31.91 8.68 11.69
C GLY A 686 30.44 9.11 11.75
N ILE A 687 29.62 8.78 10.77
CA ILE A 687 28.17 9.01 10.86
C ILE A 687 27.58 7.81 11.57
N ASP A 688 27.46 7.95 12.87
CA ASP A 688 26.85 6.94 13.72
C ASP A 688 25.39 7.33 13.94
N PHE A 689 24.50 6.54 13.38
CA PHE A 689 23.08 6.63 13.75
C PHE A 689 22.87 5.73 14.96
N PRO A 690 22.44 6.27 16.10
CA PRO A 690 22.15 5.45 17.27
C PRO A 690 21.09 4.39 16.92
N GLU A 691 21.13 3.27 17.62
CA GLU A 691 20.08 2.26 17.54
C GLU A 691 18.73 2.93 17.70
N LEU A 692 17.88 2.74 16.71
CA LEU A 692 16.50 3.22 16.77
C LEU A 692 15.75 2.33 17.76
N LEU A 693 15.22 2.94 18.79
CA LEU A 693 14.13 2.33 19.52
C LEU A 693 12.97 2.19 18.51
N SER A 694 12.83 0.99 18.00
CA SER A 694 11.77 0.72 17.01
C SER A 694 10.42 0.81 17.69
N PRO A 695 9.47 1.62 17.21
CA PRO A 695 8.09 1.58 17.71
C PRO A 695 7.42 0.21 17.52
N VAL A 696 8.06 -0.68 16.77
CA VAL A 696 7.61 -2.07 16.60
C VAL A 696 7.68 -2.85 17.90
N ASP A 697 8.60 -2.50 18.80
CA ASP A 697 8.69 -3.14 20.11
C ASP A 697 7.48 -2.85 20.99
N ASP A 698 6.75 -1.77 20.69
CA ASP A 698 5.50 -1.39 21.34
C ASP A 698 4.24 -1.95 20.66
N LEU A 699 4.39 -2.63 19.53
CA LEU A 699 3.26 -3.30 18.87
C LEU A 699 2.89 -4.55 19.66
N PRO A 700 1.58 -4.84 19.83
CA PRO A 700 1.18 -6.09 20.42
C PRO A 700 1.76 -7.26 19.61
N PRO A 701 2.16 -8.35 20.27
CA PRO A 701 2.62 -9.52 19.55
C PRO A 701 1.56 -9.93 18.53
N CYS A 702 2.00 -10.19 17.31
CA CYS A 702 1.13 -10.72 16.25
C CYS A 702 0.84 -12.19 16.57
N THR A 703 -0.11 -12.44 17.47
CA THR A 703 -0.60 -13.78 17.82
C THR A 703 -1.76 -14.19 16.94
#